data_4e608f9c3aaddddbc3873cdc128307e3
#
_entry.id   4e608f9c3aaddddbc3873cdc128307e3
#
_cell.length_a   1.000
_cell.length_b   1.000
_cell.length_c   1.000
_cell.angle_alpha   90.00
_cell.angle_beta   90.00
_cell.angle_gamma   90.00
#
_symmetry.space_group_name_H-M   'P 1'
#
loop_
_entity.id
_entity.type
_entity.pdbx_description
1 polymer ?
#
loop_
_entity_poly.entity_id
_entity_poly.type
_entity_poly.pdbx_seq_one_letter_code
_entity_poly.pdbx_strand_id
1 'polypeptide(L)'
;MSGCGMNKNEQLIIFDMRCLQDSSYKYRGVGRLSTNLVRSIDRLRRNNKVSTIGLVDTGMPPLDDSFRSLVDRVSSSPYACLEARPAIFVELSPMTHDPLFVGRIVDDPDVLKIAVVYDFIPLLKPERYLPRASDRVNYKTQMLWLSRYDHFFPISQYSADELQRILGIDAKQITNTSAPVDSAFELVYASLRREKLPKTYVLACGGAEPRKNIECPIKAHAGSRTLQDQGVALVVTGNYSPDWQASLRDLYVQYGGDPELLYFTGFVEETDLVAIYRGATGAIVAAHMEGFSLPVVEAMAAGVPVVVSAIPAHAELVQRDDLMFHPDDVEEARAKIEKLVTDPTHRLAIVEDQSTRWQRFRADNIAENFWSAVDALLQARKQVVVPRVNRGARPRVAFLSPIPPDRSGVADYSAATIKELGKIVDLDVYARAIPEAKPEGAVRANIVSDIPFVSSEYDKIIGVVGNSHFHFEIFNLLLRYGGACIEHDNRLLSFYRLMLGRDRAQEVAQKELGRLVSGEEIDRWMNDESLLEATFLGELSQVSSPLFLHSRVTTDIVNARLDAKAIHLPFSIYRPWTDDPLDPGAKRRARERLGIKEEEFAIATFGFVHSNKGAEECIWAIELLRSWKIPAKLYFVGGWAMEHQKFLDLRAQLGLEDNVEFVAEYTSDSTYRDFLTAADAGIQLRTHFLGGLSGALLDCIAAGLPTVANDDLAEAMDAPSYVLRIPDHPSPVLLAGALAEISDRIRNRAKLKESQRIYCEEHSFKRYAELLSQSLGLDTKLNSRIRNVAS
;
A
#
# COMPACT_ATOMS: atom_id res chain seq x y z
N MET A 1 4.63 -12.04 21.78
CA MET A 1 5.72 -13.03 21.89
C MET A 1 6.99 -12.47 21.28
N SER A 2 8.05 -12.45 22.06
CA SER A 2 9.46 -12.24 21.77
C SER A 2 9.81 -11.58 20.41
N GLY A 3 10.24 -10.34 20.47
CA GLY A 3 11.02 -9.73 19.40
C GLY A 3 12.19 -10.66 19.08
N CYS A 4 12.14 -11.30 17.92
CA CYS A 4 13.24 -12.05 17.37
C CYS A 4 14.36 -11.04 17.13
N GLY A 5 15.30 -10.91 18.06
CA GLY A 5 16.51 -10.13 17.89
C GLY A 5 17.25 -10.66 16.67
N MET A 6 17.09 -10.02 15.53
CA MET A 6 17.90 -10.31 14.35
C MET A 6 19.38 -10.15 14.74
N ASN A 7 20.13 -11.21 14.50
CA ASN A 7 21.56 -11.24 14.75
C ASN A 7 22.21 -10.21 13.80
N LYS A 8 23.00 -9.26 14.29
CA LYS A 8 23.65 -8.20 13.49
C LYS A 8 24.47 -8.69 12.29
N ASN A 9 24.65 -9.99 12.13
CA ASN A 9 25.37 -10.65 11.05
C ASN A 9 24.44 -11.39 10.05
N GLU A 10 23.12 -11.21 10.13
CA GLU A 10 22.16 -11.86 9.23
C GLU A 10 21.82 -10.94 8.06
N GLN A 11 21.95 -11.47 6.82
CA GLN A 11 21.63 -10.75 5.60
C GLN A 11 20.14 -10.85 5.30
N LEU A 12 19.45 -9.74 5.14
CA LEU A 12 18.05 -9.72 4.71
C LEU A 12 17.95 -9.61 3.18
N ILE A 13 17.15 -10.49 2.58
CA ILE A 13 16.77 -10.43 1.16
C ILE A 13 15.30 -10.13 1.05
N ILE A 14 14.95 -9.08 0.32
CA ILE A 14 13.58 -8.68 0.04
C ILE A 14 13.31 -8.96 -1.43
N PHE A 15 12.34 -9.81 -1.74
CA PHE A 15 11.88 -10.08 -3.10
C PHE A 15 10.60 -9.29 -3.39
N ASP A 16 10.54 -8.59 -4.49
CA ASP A 16 9.25 -8.12 -5.00
C ASP A 16 8.50 -9.30 -5.66
N MET A 17 7.46 -9.76 -4.99
CA MET A 17 6.68 -10.92 -5.43
C MET A 17 5.39 -10.54 -6.17
N ARG A 18 5.17 -9.28 -6.55
CA ARG A 18 3.96 -8.84 -7.26
C ARG A 18 3.75 -9.58 -8.57
N CYS A 19 4.81 -9.91 -9.29
CA CYS A 19 4.70 -10.72 -10.52
C CYS A 19 4.16 -12.13 -10.27
N LEU A 20 4.26 -12.66 -9.06
CA LEU A 20 3.70 -13.94 -8.63
C LEU A 20 2.26 -13.82 -8.07
N GLN A 21 1.80 -12.59 -7.76
CA GLN A 21 0.39 -12.31 -7.48
C GLN A 21 -0.43 -12.14 -8.75
N ASP A 22 0.19 -11.69 -9.86
CA ASP A 22 -0.48 -11.33 -11.10
C ASP A 22 -0.69 -12.55 -12.00
N SER A 23 -1.95 -12.89 -12.26
CA SER A 23 -2.32 -14.01 -13.15
C SER A 23 -1.78 -13.86 -14.57
N SER A 24 -1.46 -12.64 -15.02
CA SER A 24 -0.88 -12.37 -16.33
C SER A 24 0.57 -12.81 -16.44
N TYR A 25 1.28 -12.94 -15.31
CA TYR A 25 2.72 -13.22 -15.27
C TYR A 25 3.08 -14.50 -14.53
N LYS A 26 2.38 -14.87 -13.45
CA LYS A 26 2.79 -15.92 -12.50
C LYS A 26 3.06 -17.30 -13.11
N TYR A 27 2.37 -17.64 -14.21
CA TYR A 27 2.53 -18.93 -14.90
C TYR A 27 3.23 -18.81 -16.27
N ARG A 28 3.81 -17.64 -16.58
CA ARG A 28 4.57 -17.40 -17.81
C ARG A 28 6.07 -17.36 -17.53
N GLY A 29 6.88 -17.07 -18.54
CA GLY A 29 8.34 -17.00 -18.43
C GLY A 29 8.84 -16.13 -17.28
N VAL A 30 8.17 -14.97 -17.01
CA VAL A 30 8.47 -14.10 -15.86
C VAL A 30 8.30 -14.85 -14.54
N GLY A 31 7.13 -15.45 -14.32
CA GLY A 31 6.84 -16.16 -13.07
C GLY A 31 7.71 -17.41 -12.89
N ARG A 32 8.04 -18.13 -13.97
CA ARG A 32 8.93 -19.31 -13.92
C ARG A 32 10.33 -18.91 -13.48
N LEU A 33 10.95 -17.91 -14.11
CA LEU A 33 12.27 -17.42 -13.71
C LEU A 33 12.23 -16.91 -12.27
N SER A 34 11.25 -16.06 -11.92
CA SER A 34 11.10 -15.52 -10.57
C SER A 34 10.99 -16.63 -9.52
N THR A 35 10.16 -17.64 -9.76
CA THR A 35 10.00 -18.81 -8.88
C THR A 35 11.31 -19.60 -8.73
N ASN A 36 12.05 -19.80 -9.83
CA ASN A 36 13.33 -20.48 -9.81
C ASN A 36 14.35 -19.72 -8.95
N LEU A 37 14.47 -18.40 -9.14
CA LEU A 37 15.41 -17.57 -8.38
C LEU A 37 15.07 -17.57 -6.89
N VAL A 38 13.80 -17.38 -6.52
CA VAL A 38 13.39 -17.38 -5.11
C VAL A 38 13.62 -18.76 -4.46
N ARG A 39 13.21 -19.84 -5.13
CA ARG A 39 13.38 -21.22 -4.64
C ARG A 39 14.83 -21.59 -4.42
N SER A 40 15.73 -21.08 -5.24
CA SER A 40 17.15 -21.40 -5.20
C SER A 40 17.98 -20.56 -4.23
N ILE A 41 17.35 -19.79 -3.35
CA ILE A 41 18.02 -18.94 -2.35
C ILE A 41 18.99 -19.72 -1.44
N ASP A 42 18.79 -21.00 -1.26
CA ASP A 42 19.69 -21.88 -0.46
C ASP A 42 21.12 -21.88 -0.99
N ARG A 43 21.33 -21.52 -2.25
CA ARG A 43 22.68 -21.33 -2.81
C ARG A 43 23.43 -20.19 -2.11
N LEU A 44 22.76 -19.07 -1.87
CA LEU A 44 23.34 -17.96 -1.10
C LEU A 44 23.46 -18.30 0.39
N ARG A 45 22.54 -19.10 0.93
CA ARG A 45 22.54 -19.57 2.34
C ARG A 45 23.74 -20.45 2.69
N ARG A 46 24.39 -21.07 1.69
CA ARG A 46 25.62 -21.87 1.92
C ARG A 46 26.74 -21.04 2.55
N ASN A 47 26.90 -19.79 2.14
CA ASN A 47 27.97 -18.90 2.54
C ASN A 47 27.54 -17.78 3.48
N ASN A 48 26.25 -17.55 3.62
CA ASN A 48 25.70 -16.41 4.35
C ASN A 48 24.51 -16.84 5.24
N LYS A 49 24.37 -16.21 6.39
CA LYS A 49 23.11 -16.29 7.15
C LYS A 49 22.11 -15.36 6.48
N VAL A 50 21.03 -15.91 5.93
CA VAL A 50 20.07 -15.19 5.10
C VAL A 50 18.66 -15.43 5.62
N SER A 51 17.93 -14.36 5.84
CA SER A 51 16.45 -14.37 5.98
C SER A 51 15.80 -13.72 4.77
N THR A 52 14.60 -14.13 4.43
CA THR A 52 13.89 -13.69 3.23
C THR A 52 12.53 -13.10 3.53
N ILE A 53 12.20 -12.01 2.83
CA ILE A 53 10.87 -11.40 2.83
C ILE A 53 10.33 -11.37 1.41
N GLY A 54 9.12 -11.88 1.22
CA GLY A 54 8.31 -11.64 0.03
C GLY A 54 7.47 -10.38 0.21
N LEU A 55 7.74 -9.37 -0.61
CA LEU A 55 6.94 -8.15 -0.63
C LEU A 55 5.75 -8.33 -1.58
N VAL A 56 4.55 -8.07 -1.09
CA VAL A 56 3.28 -8.22 -1.81
C VAL A 56 2.46 -6.94 -1.75
N ASP A 57 1.65 -6.69 -2.77
CA ASP A 57 0.71 -5.55 -2.79
C ASP A 57 -0.69 -6.04 -2.38
N THR A 58 -1.27 -5.44 -1.33
CA THR A 58 -2.63 -5.77 -0.87
C THR A 58 -3.73 -5.36 -1.85
N GLY A 59 -3.42 -4.48 -2.80
CA GLY A 59 -4.32 -4.11 -3.90
C GLY A 59 -4.38 -5.14 -5.03
N MET A 60 -3.55 -6.20 -4.96
CA MET A 60 -3.48 -7.30 -5.92
C MET A 60 -4.09 -8.58 -5.33
N PRO A 61 -4.39 -9.60 -6.15
CA PRO A 61 -4.85 -10.90 -5.65
C PRO A 61 -3.90 -11.49 -4.60
N PRO A 62 -4.39 -12.28 -3.65
CA PRO A 62 -3.54 -12.94 -2.66
C PRO A 62 -2.45 -13.79 -3.32
N LEU A 63 -1.27 -13.82 -2.71
CA LEU A 63 -0.20 -14.69 -3.15
C LEU A 63 -0.56 -16.16 -2.86
N ASP A 64 -0.46 -17.02 -3.87
CA ASP A 64 -0.74 -18.45 -3.73
C ASP A 64 0.20 -19.10 -2.70
N ASP A 65 -0.31 -20.05 -1.93
CA ASP A 65 0.44 -20.72 -0.85
C ASP A 65 1.74 -21.38 -1.34
N SER A 66 1.75 -21.88 -2.58
CA SER A 66 2.94 -22.45 -3.23
C SER A 66 4.08 -21.45 -3.38
N PHE A 67 3.76 -20.18 -3.63
CA PHE A 67 4.76 -19.11 -3.69
C PHE A 67 5.07 -18.53 -2.30
N ARG A 68 4.07 -18.47 -1.42
CA ARG A 68 4.25 -17.99 -0.05
C ARG A 68 5.27 -18.82 0.72
N SER A 69 5.28 -20.14 0.49
CA SER A 69 6.22 -21.08 1.13
C SER A 69 7.69 -20.93 0.69
N LEU A 70 7.97 -20.15 -0.35
CA LEU A 70 9.33 -19.93 -0.85
C LEU A 70 10.15 -18.93 -0.03
N VAL A 71 9.49 -18.14 0.83
CA VAL A 71 10.12 -17.12 1.67
C VAL A 71 9.82 -17.33 3.14
N ASP A 72 10.68 -16.85 4.02
CA ASP A 72 10.52 -17.05 5.48
C ASP A 72 9.33 -16.26 6.01
N ARG A 73 9.05 -15.06 5.46
CA ARG A 73 7.87 -14.26 5.77
C ARG A 73 7.39 -13.43 4.58
N VAL A 74 6.12 -13.03 4.61
CA VAL A 74 5.51 -12.10 3.65
C VAL A 74 5.22 -10.78 4.34
N SER A 75 5.44 -9.67 3.65
CA SER A 75 5.12 -8.31 4.10
C SER A 75 4.38 -7.55 3.02
N SER A 76 3.37 -6.78 3.41
CA SER A 76 2.67 -5.86 2.51
C SER A 76 3.18 -4.41 2.61
N SER A 77 4.10 -4.13 3.53
CA SER A 77 4.65 -2.80 3.73
C SER A 77 6.12 -2.73 3.32
N PRO A 78 6.45 -2.00 2.24
CA PRO A 78 7.84 -1.72 1.87
C PRO A 78 8.62 -1.00 2.98
N TYR A 79 7.94 -0.15 3.74
CA TYR A 79 8.54 0.60 4.84
C TYR A 79 9.01 -0.30 5.98
N ALA A 80 8.17 -1.24 6.41
CA ALA A 80 8.52 -2.18 7.48
C ALA A 80 9.71 -3.09 7.11
N CYS A 81 9.94 -3.33 5.83
CA CYS A 81 11.08 -4.10 5.34
C CYS A 81 12.43 -3.41 5.59
N LEU A 82 12.45 -2.08 5.74
CA LEU A 82 13.68 -1.29 5.93
C LEU A 82 14.15 -1.20 7.40
N GLU A 83 13.38 -1.72 8.34
CA GLU A 83 13.78 -1.73 9.76
C GLU A 83 14.94 -2.68 10.03
N ALA A 84 15.10 -3.73 9.21
CA ALA A 84 16.17 -4.71 9.31
C ALA A 84 17.28 -4.41 8.27
N ARG A 85 18.49 -4.14 8.72
CA ARG A 85 19.65 -3.83 7.87
C ARG A 85 20.84 -4.72 8.23
N PRO A 86 21.73 -5.06 7.26
CA PRO A 86 21.78 -4.69 5.85
C PRO A 86 20.80 -5.52 5.00
N ALA A 87 20.29 -4.94 3.92
CA ALA A 87 19.30 -5.58 3.05
C ALA A 87 19.71 -5.58 1.57
N ILE A 88 19.27 -6.62 0.86
CA ILE A 88 19.29 -6.71 -0.60
C ILE A 88 17.84 -6.67 -1.06
N PHE A 89 17.54 -5.86 -2.03
CA PHE A 89 16.27 -5.85 -2.72
C PHE A 89 16.42 -6.48 -4.10
N VAL A 90 15.64 -7.51 -4.36
CA VAL A 90 15.59 -8.23 -5.64
C VAL A 90 14.27 -7.91 -6.31
N GLU A 91 14.31 -7.09 -7.32
CA GLU A 91 13.19 -6.81 -8.18
C GLU A 91 13.12 -7.85 -9.29
N LEU A 92 12.13 -8.72 -9.18
CA LEU A 92 11.97 -9.85 -10.08
C LEU A 92 11.36 -9.47 -11.44
N SER A 93 10.68 -8.32 -11.53
CA SER A 93 10.01 -7.87 -12.75
C SER A 93 9.77 -6.37 -12.77
N PRO A 94 10.80 -5.54 -12.92
CA PRO A 94 10.75 -4.09 -12.73
C PRO A 94 9.86 -3.33 -13.72
N MET A 95 9.54 -3.95 -14.87
CA MET A 95 8.77 -3.32 -15.95
C MET A 95 7.30 -3.76 -16.00
N THR A 96 6.79 -4.45 -14.96
CA THR A 96 5.42 -5.00 -14.97
C THR A 96 4.46 -4.29 -14.03
N HIS A 97 4.93 -3.72 -12.93
CA HIS A 97 4.10 -3.12 -11.89
C HIS A 97 4.54 -1.69 -11.57
N ASP A 98 3.72 -0.97 -10.77
CA ASP A 98 4.03 0.38 -10.34
C ASP A 98 5.37 0.43 -9.57
N PRO A 99 6.40 1.11 -10.09
CA PRO A 99 7.71 1.20 -9.43
C PRO A 99 7.67 2.05 -8.16
N LEU A 100 6.66 2.90 -8.00
CA LEU A 100 6.52 3.77 -6.84
C LEU A 100 6.18 2.98 -5.57
N PHE A 101 5.58 1.79 -5.72
CA PHE A 101 5.32 0.90 -4.60
C PHE A 101 6.61 0.55 -3.83
N VAL A 102 7.71 0.33 -4.52
CA VAL A 102 9.01 -0.01 -3.93
C VAL A 102 9.97 1.18 -3.86
N GLY A 103 9.50 2.38 -4.19
CA GLY A 103 10.32 3.58 -4.31
C GLY A 103 11.21 3.88 -3.10
N ARG A 104 10.68 3.71 -1.88
CA ARG A 104 11.49 3.88 -0.65
C ARG A 104 12.63 2.89 -0.53
N ILE A 105 12.43 1.64 -0.95
CA ILE A 105 13.49 0.64 -0.93
C ILE A 105 14.54 0.97 -1.99
N VAL A 106 14.10 1.34 -3.19
CA VAL A 106 14.99 1.69 -4.30
C VAL A 106 15.80 2.96 -4.01
N ASP A 107 15.23 3.92 -3.32
CA ASP A 107 15.92 5.16 -2.94
C ASP A 107 16.79 5.01 -1.68
N ASP A 108 16.71 3.91 -0.95
CA ASP A 108 17.52 3.71 0.26
C ASP A 108 18.99 3.38 -0.11
N PRO A 109 19.95 4.24 0.27
CA PRO A 109 21.37 4.04 -0.08
C PRO A 109 22.01 2.84 0.64
N ASP A 110 21.40 2.39 1.74
CA ASP A 110 21.90 1.25 2.53
C ASP A 110 21.41 -0.10 2.00
N VAL A 111 20.48 -0.13 1.03
CA VAL A 111 19.97 -1.32 0.36
C VAL A 111 20.73 -1.56 -0.94
N LEU A 112 21.20 -2.79 -1.18
CA LEU A 112 21.70 -3.21 -2.49
C LEU A 112 20.48 -3.57 -3.36
N LYS A 113 20.29 -2.87 -4.47
CA LYS A 113 19.15 -3.03 -5.37
C LYS A 113 19.56 -3.73 -6.64
N ILE A 114 18.94 -4.86 -6.91
CA ILE A 114 19.18 -5.64 -8.12
C ILE A 114 17.89 -5.89 -8.87
N ALA A 115 17.95 -5.87 -10.19
CA ALA A 115 16.79 -5.99 -11.07
C ALA A 115 17.00 -7.09 -12.12
N VAL A 116 15.97 -7.94 -12.29
CA VAL A 116 15.92 -8.91 -13.40
C VAL A 116 15.26 -8.24 -14.60
N VAL A 117 15.98 -8.15 -15.72
CA VAL A 117 15.54 -7.41 -16.91
C VAL A 117 15.17 -8.36 -18.04
N TYR A 118 13.91 -8.27 -18.52
CA TYR A 118 13.40 -9.16 -19.57
C TYR A 118 13.65 -8.60 -20.96
N ASP A 119 12.94 -7.56 -21.37
CA ASP A 119 13.10 -6.93 -22.68
C ASP A 119 12.53 -5.51 -22.68
N PHE A 120 12.75 -4.80 -23.78
CA PHE A 120 12.21 -3.48 -24.06
C PHE A 120 11.28 -3.46 -25.28
N ILE A 121 10.70 -4.60 -25.63
CA ILE A 121 9.78 -4.75 -26.77
C ILE A 121 8.64 -3.71 -26.76
N PRO A 122 8.01 -3.38 -25.61
CA PRO A 122 6.98 -2.34 -25.59
C PRO A 122 7.47 -0.97 -26.05
N LEU A 123 8.74 -0.63 -25.80
CA LEU A 123 9.34 0.61 -26.27
C LEU A 123 9.62 0.59 -27.77
N LEU A 124 9.99 -0.59 -28.31
CA LEU A 124 10.36 -0.75 -29.72
C LEU A 124 9.11 -0.81 -30.64
N LYS A 125 7.94 -1.16 -30.09
CA LYS A 125 6.64 -1.23 -30.77
C LYS A 125 5.54 -0.55 -29.96
N PRO A 126 5.68 0.76 -29.66
CA PRO A 126 4.79 1.47 -28.76
C PRO A 126 3.34 1.59 -29.26
N GLU A 127 3.13 1.63 -30.56
CA GLU A 127 1.80 1.67 -31.18
C GLU A 127 0.97 0.43 -30.83
N ARG A 128 1.62 -0.70 -30.56
CA ARG A 128 0.99 -1.96 -30.22
C ARG A 128 0.89 -2.19 -28.73
N TYR A 129 1.98 -2.00 -27.98
CA TYR A 129 2.09 -2.37 -26.58
C TYR A 129 1.81 -1.22 -25.63
N LEU A 130 1.91 0.03 -26.11
CA LEU A 130 1.69 1.25 -25.35
C LEU A 130 0.74 2.20 -26.13
N PRO A 131 -0.46 1.74 -26.52
CA PRO A 131 -1.35 2.51 -27.41
C PRO A 131 -1.87 3.78 -26.73
N ARG A 132 -2.10 3.78 -25.42
CA ARG A 132 -2.62 4.91 -24.67
C ARG A 132 -1.50 5.81 -24.17
N ALA A 133 -1.80 7.09 -23.97
CA ALA A 133 -0.84 8.03 -23.39
C ALA A 133 -0.42 7.61 -21.96
N SER A 134 -1.39 7.11 -21.17
CA SER A 134 -1.13 6.57 -19.83
C SER A 134 -0.14 5.41 -19.83
N ASP A 135 -0.28 4.48 -20.79
CA ASP A 135 0.61 3.33 -20.89
C ASP A 135 2.06 3.77 -21.16
N ARG A 136 2.22 4.78 -22.05
CA ARG A 136 3.54 5.37 -22.36
C ARG A 136 4.16 6.10 -21.17
N VAL A 137 3.35 6.84 -20.40
CA VAL A 137 3.81 7.53 -19.20
C VAL A 137 4.24 6.50 -18.15
N ASN A 138 3.42 5.50 -17.89
CA ASN A 138 3.72 4.44 -16.93
C ASN A 138 5.01 3.69 -17.31
N TYR A 139 5.15 3.28 -18.56
CA TYR A 139 6.34 2.57 -19.03
C TYR A 139 7.61 3.42 -18.91
N LYS A 140 7.53 4.71 -19.29
CA LYS A 140 8.66 5.64 -19.10
C LYS A 140 9.01 5.85 -17.64
N THR A 141 8.01 5.91 -16.75
CA THR A 141 8.22 5.99 -15.30
C THR A 141 8.97 4.74 -14.82
N GLN A 142 8.56 3.54 -15.24
CA GLN A 142 9.25 2.30 -14.91
C GLN A 142 10.71 2.33 -15.39
N MET A 143 10.98 2.82 -16.61
CA MET A 143 12.34 2.96 -17.13
C MET A 143 13.21 3.93 -16.29
N LEU A 144 12.64 5.06 -15.85
CA LEU A 144 13.33 6.02 -15.00
C LEU A 144 13.69 5.40 -13.65
N TRP A 145 12.77 4.62 -13.07
CA TRP A 145 13.03 3.92 -11.82
C TRP A 145 14.01 2.77 -12.00
N LEU A 146 13.97 2.06 -13.13
CA LEU A 146 14.92 0.99 -13.46
C LEU A 146 16.36 1.50 -13.43
N SER A 147 16.65 2.71 -13.88
CA SER A 147 17.99 3.28 -13.85
C SER A 147 18.58 3.52 -12.45
N ARG A 148 17.78 3.37 -11.38
CA ARG A 148 18.22 3.58 -9.99
C ARG A 148 18.72 2.31 -9.30
N TYR A 149 18.66 1.17 -9.99
CA TYR A 149 19.20 -0.10 -9.46
C TYR A 149 20.71 -0.12 -9.54
N ASP A 150 21.33 -0.83 -8.60
CA ASP A 150 22.78 -0.91 -8.51
C ASP A 150 23.36 -1.95 -9.47
N HIS A 151 22.60 -3.03 -9.76
CA HIS A 151 23.02 -4.10 -10.66
C HIS A 151 21.84 -4.74 -11.39
N PHE A 152 22.09 -5.22 -12.61
CA PHE A 152 21.09 -5.71 -13.54
C PHE A 152 21.40 -7.14 -13.99
N PHE A 153 20.35 -7.96 -14.05
CA PHE A 153 20.41 -9.34 -14.49
C PHE A 153 19.49 -9.54 -15.71
N PRO A 154 19.94 -9.18 -16.91
CA PRO A 154 19.20 -9.43 -18.14
C PRO A 154 19.13 -10.92 -18.45
N ILE A 155 18.01 -11.32 -19.12
CA ILE A 155 17.75 -12.70 -19.49
C ILE A 155 18.42 -13.11 -20.81
N SER A 156 19.11 -12.20 -21.49
CA SER A 156 19.87 -12.46 -22.72
C SER A 156 20.92 -11.40 -22.94
N GLN A 157 21.89 -11.68 -23.82
CA GLN A 157 22.85 -10.66 -24.27
C GLN A 157 22.14 -9.55 -25.03
N TYR A 158 21.13 -9.90 -25.84
CA TYR A 158 20.31 -8.91 -26.51
C TYR A 158 19.66 -7.92 -25.52
N SER A 159 19.05 -8.44 -24.44
CA SER A 159 18.47 -7.58 -23.39
C SER A 159 19.52 -6.76 -22.64
N ALA A 160 20.74 -7.29 -22.48
CA ALA A 160 21.87 -6.56 -21.90
C ALA A 160 22.32 -5.39 -22.80
N ASP A 161 22.41 -5.63 -24.08
CA ASP A 161 22.82 -4.62 -25.08
C ASP A 161 21.76 -3.50 -25.18
N GLU A 162 20.46 -3.88 -25.17
CA GLU A 162 19.36 -2.92 -25.14
C GLU A 162 19.36 -2.08 -23.86
N LEU A 163 19.63 -2.70 -22.70
CA LEU A 163 19.73 -1.98 -21.43
C LEU A 163 20.84 -0.90 -21.47
N GLN A 164 22.02 -1.26 -22.01
CA GLN A 164 23.10 -0.29 -22.21
C GLN A 164 22.71 0.81 -23.20
N ARG A 165 22.16 0.43 -24.34
CA ARG A 165 21.76 1.36 -25.40
C ARG A 165 20.70 2.35 -24.99
N ILE A 166 19.65 1.86 -24.25
CA ILE A 166 18.44 2.64 -23.92
C ILE A 166 18.65 3.48 -22.66
N LEU A 167 19.28 2.90 -21.62
CA LEU A 167 19.42 3.56 -20.32
C LEU A 167 20.84 4.00 -19.98
N GLY A 168 21.82 3.71 -20.85
CA GLY A 168 23.23 4.09 -20.63
C GLY A 168 23.88 3.38 -19.44
N ILE A 169 23.39 2.20 -19.04
CA ILE A 169 23.94 1.42 -17.92
C ILE A 169 25.33 0.92 -18.24
N ASP A 170 26.29 1.09 -17.31
CA ASP A 170 27.66 0.58 -17.47
C ASP A 170 27.65 -0.96 -17.53
N ALA A 171 28.39 -1.53 -18.46
CA ALA A 171 28.55 -2.98 -18.60
C ALA A 171 29.00 -3.67 -17.30
N LYS A 172 29.70 -2.97 -16.40
CA LYS A 172 30.12 -3.47 -15.09
C LYS A 172 28.94 -3.71 -14.13
N GLN A 173 27.82 -3.05 -14.38
CA GLN A 173 26.58 -3.20 -13.61
C GLN A 173 25.67 -4.29 -14.18
N ILE A 174 26.12 -5.04 -15.19
CA ILE A 174 25.30 -6.02 -15.90
C ILE A 174 25.95 -7.40 -15.79
N THR A 175 25.13 -8.38 -15.40
CA THR A 175 25.50 -9.81 -15.45
C THR A 175 24.40 -10.56 -16.19
N ASN A 176 24.66 -11.01 -17.40
CA ASN A 176 23.70 -11.83 -18.15
C ASN A 176 23.55 -13.20 -17.48
N THR A 177 22.34 -13.48 -16.97
CA THR A 177 22.01 -14.77 -16.33
C THR A 177 21.28 -15.72 -17.25
N SER A 178 20.71 -15.23 -18.34
CA SER A 178 19.79 -15.97 -19.21
C SER A 178 18.47 -16.36 -18.48
N ALA A 179 17.64 -17.16 -19.13
CA ALA A 179 16.41 -17.69 -18.54
C ALA A 179 16.44 -19.23 -18.55
N PRO A 180 15.89 -19.90 -17.50
CA PRO A 180 15.95 -21.36 -17.41
C PRO A 180 14.92 -22.01 -18.34
N VAL A 181 15.29 -23.13 -18.90
CA VAL A 181 14.32 -24.11 -19.46
C VAL A 181 13.58 -24.78 -18.29
N ASP A 182 12.34 -25.17 -18.52
CA ASP A 182 11.58 -25.89 -17.50
C ASP A 182 12.20 -27.26 -17.17
N SER A 183 12.22 -27.60 -15.88
CA SER A 183 12.77 -28.88 -15.41
C SER A 183 12.09 -30.11 -16.00
N ALA A 184 10.84 -30.00 -16.46
CA ALA A 184 10.16 -31.08 -17.16
C ALA A 184 10.88 -31.53 -18.43
N PHE A 185 11.62 -30.62 -19.11
CA PHE A 185 12.45 -30.96 -20.26
C PHE A 185 13.71 -31.73 -19.89
N GLU A 186 14.15 -31.66 -18.65
CA GLU A 186 15.31 -32.39 -18.13
C GLU A 186 14.97 -33.84 -17.76
N LEU A 187 13.69 -34.14 -17.52
CA LEU A 187 13.24 -35.45 -17.06
C LEU A 187 13.01 -36.41 -18.25
N VAL A 188 13.56 -37.59 -18.16
CA VAL A 188 13.36 -38.64 -19.17
C VAL A 188 12.13 -39.45 -18.79
N TYR A 189 10.95 -39.06 -19.26
CA TYR A 189 9.75 -39.85 -19.12
C TYR A 189 9.54 -40.79 -20.35
N ALA A 190 9.39 -42.07 -20.09
CA ALA A 190 9.32 -43.11 -21.13
C ALA A 190 7.94 -43.24 -21.81
N SER A 191 6.88 -42.60 -21.29
CA SER A 191 5.55 -42.78 -21.84
C SER A 191 4.68 -41.53 -21.64
N LEU A 192 4.58 -40.68 -22.65
CA LEU A 192 3.58 -39.64 -22.73
C LEU A 192 2.62 -39.87 -23.91
N ARG A 193 1.33 -39.56 -23.69
CA ARG A 193 0.23 -39.86 -24.62
C ARG A 193 0.43 -39.21 -25.99
N ARG A 194 0.70 -40.01 -27.00
CA ARG A 194 0.78 -39.60 -28.42
C ARG A 194 -0.52 -39.82 -29.19
N GLU A 195 -1.59 -40.24 -28.55
CA GLU A 195 -2.81 -40.77 -29.23
C GLU A 195 -3.54 -39.80 -30.15
N LYS A 196 -3.16 -38.51 -30.16
CA LYS A 196 -3.82 -37.50 -30.99
C LYS A 196 -2.92 -36.73 -31.95
N LEU A 197 -1.64 -37.02 -32.02
CA LEU A 197 -0.69 -36.28 -32.87
C LEU A 197 -0.30 -37.14 -34.11
N PRO A 198 0.02 -36.48 -35.24
CA PRO A 198 0.57 -37.15 -36.42
C PRO A 198 1.85 -37.91 -36.11
N LYS A 199 2.14 -38.96 -36.89
CA LYS A 199 3.37 -39.76 -36.72
C LYS A 199 4.64 -38.96 -37.03
N THR A 200 4.55 -38.08 -38.03
CA THR A 200 5.65 -37.27 -38.53
C THR A 200 5.22 -35.83 -38.63
N TYR A 201 5.89 -34.93 -37.95
CA TYR A 201 5.52 -33.51 -37.99
C TYR A 201 6.70 -32.58 -37.72
N VAL A 202 6.56 -31.37 -38.24
CA VAL A 202 7.35 -30.18 -37.84
C VAL A 202 6.55 -29.42 -36.80
N LEU A 203 7.24 -28.99 -35.74
CA LEU A 203 6.65 -28.23 -34.66
C LEU A 203 6.86 -26.72 -34.88
N ALA A 204 5.78 -25.97 -35.03
CA ALA A 204 5.82 -24.51 -35.05
C ALA A 204 5.53 -23.96 -33.62
N CYS A 205 6.52 -23.31 -33.03
CA CYS A 205 6.45 -22.81 -31.67
C CYS A 205 6.37 -21.28 -31.67
N GLY A 206 5.40 -20.74 -30.93
CA GLY A 206 5.31 -19.26 -30.92
C GLY A 206 4.28 -18.70 -29.98
N GLY A 207 3.14 -19.38 -29.83
CA GLY A 207 1.98 -18.82 -29.10
C GLY A 207 1.22 -17.75 -29.89
N ALA A 208 0.05 -17.39 -29.38
CA ALA A 208 -0.92 -16.51 -30.05
C ALA A 208 -0.57 -15.02 -29.93
N GLU A 209 0.59 -14.63 -30.45
CA GLU A 209 1.07 -13.25 -30.44
C GLU A 209 1.71 -12.89 -31.81
N PRO A 210 1.28 -11.83 -32.50
CA PRO A 210 1.77 -11.54 -33.85
C PRO A 210 3.28 -11.37 -34.02
N ARG A 211 4.01 -10.88 -32.97
CA ARG A 211 5.47 -10.82 -33.05
C ARG A 211 6.12 -12.20 -33.17
N LYS A 212 5.42 -13.26 -32.79
CA LYS A 212 5.86 -14.65 -32.92
C LYS A 212 5.79 -15.16 -34.37
N ASN A 213 5.13 -14.41 -35.28
CA ASN A 213 5.13 -14.63 -36.72
C ASN A 213 4.75 -16.07 -37.14
N ILE A 214 3.68 -16.59 -36.49
CA ILE A 214 3.24 -17.96 -36.78
C ILE A 214 2.78 -18.17 -38.23
N GLU A 215 2.48 -17.10 -38.93
CA GLU A 215 2.13 -17.15 -40.35
C GLU A 215 3.29 -17.65 -41.23
N CYS A 216 4.54 -17.30 -40.89
CA CYS A 216 5.71 -17.73 -41.67
C CYS A 216 5.84 -19.25 -41.72
N PRO A 217 5.91 -20.01 -40.62
CA PRO A 217 5.95 -21.48 -40.69
C PRO A 217 4.72 -22.09 -41.33
N ILE A 218 3.53 -21.49 -41.20
CA ILE A 218 2.31 -21.95 -41.87
C ILE A 218 2.44 -21.83 -43.39
N LYS A 219 2.88 -20.67 -43.92
CA LYS A 219 3.11 -20.42 -45.33
C LYS A 219 4.24 -21.32 -45.88
N ALA A 220 5.33 -21.42 -45.14
CA ALA A 220 6.52 -22.20 -45.51
C ALA A 220 6.17 -23.70 -45.65
N HIS A 221 5.44 -24.24 -44.67
CA HIS A 221 5.02 -25.66 -44.71
C HIS A 221 3.95 -25.93 -45.80
N ALA A 222 2.96 -25.06 -45.91
CA ALA A 222 1.91 -25.20 -46.94
C ALA A 222 2.47 -25.18 -48.37
N GLY A 223 3.47 -24.29 -48.63
CA GLY A 223 4.12 -24.19 -49.93
C GLY A 223 5.12 -25.27 -50.26
N SER A 224 5.42 -26.19 -49.33
CA SER A 224 6.36 -27.29 -49.54
C SER A 224 5.68 -28.53 -50.10
N ARG A 225 5.81 -28.77 -51.40
CA ARG A 225 5.32 -30.02 -52.04
C ARG A 225 5.98 -31.23 -51.41
N THR A 226 7.26 -31.18 -51.10
CA THR A 226 8.02 -32.27 -50.47
C THR A 226 7.38 -32.72 -49.16
N LEU A 227 7.01 -31.78 -48.28
CA LEU A 227 6.39 -32.12 -47.01
C LEU A 227 4.96 -32.58 -47.13
N GLN A 228 4.19 -31.96 -48.06
CA GLN A 228 2.82 -32.33 -48.35
C GLN A 228 2.76 -33.77 -48.92
N ASP A 229 3.57 -34.10 -49.92
CA ASP A 229 3.60 -35.42 -50.57
C ASP A 229 4.07 -36.54 -49.62
N GLN A 230 4.89 -36.23 -48.64
CA GLN A 230 5.32 -37.16 -47.60
C GLN A 230 4.37 -37.28 -46.41
N GLY A 231 3.26 -36.51 -46.41
CA GLY A 231 2.30 -36.52 -45.32
C GLY A 231 2.83 -36.02 -43.99
N VAL A 232 3.86 -35.12 -44.04
CA VAL A 232 4.42 -34.48 -42.84
C VAL A 232 3.49 -33.39 -42.37
N ALA A 233 3.06 -33.44 -41.14
CA ALA A 233 2.14 -32.45 -40.59
C ALA A 233 2.87 -31.23 -40.03
N LEU A 234 2.19 -30.10 -39.93
CA LEU A 234 2.57 -28.96 -39.13
C LEU A 234 1.75 -28.94 -37.84
N VAL A 235 2.41 -29.05 -36.71
CA VAL A 235 1.78 -28.93 -35.39
C VAL A 235 2.11 -27.54 -34.81
N VAL A 236 1.09 -26.76 -34.51
CA VAL A 236 1.20 -25.41 -33.98
C VAL A 236 0.83 -25.41 -32.50
N THR A 237 1.77 -25.04 -31.65
CA THR A 237 1.53 -24.94 -30.21
C THR A 237 1.08 -23.53 -29.82
N GLY A 238 0.12 -23.46 -28.88
CA GLY A 238 -0.38 -22.21 -28.31
C GLY A 238 -1.91 -22.12 -28.30
N ASN A 239 -2.42 -21.26 -27.44
CA ASN A 239 -3.87 -21.05 -27.30
C ASN A 239 -4.35 -19.94 -28.24
N TYR A 240 -4.71 -20.30 -29.48
CA TYR A 240 -5.26 -19.38 -30.48
C TYR A 240 -6.78 -19.35 -30.38
N SER A 241 -7.40 -18.17 -30.56
CA SER A 241 -8.84 -18.03 -30.63
C SER A 241 -9.40 -18.81 -31.85
N PRO A 242 -10.65 -19.29 -31.79
CA PRO A 242 -11.26 -20.00 -32.91
C PRO A 242 -11.20 -19.23 -34.24
N ASP A 243 -11.44 -17.91 -34.18
CA ASP A 243 -11.40 -17.05 -35.38
C ASP A 243 -10.00 -16.95 -35.98
N TRP A 244 -8.98 -16.86 -35.09
CA TRP A 244 -7.60 -16.83 -35.58
C TRP A 244 -7.17 -18.18 -36.14
N GLN A 245 -7.55 -19.29 -35.50
CA GLN A 245 -7.29 -20.62 -36.06
C GLN A 245 -7.95 -20.78 -37.45
N ALA A 246 -9.19 -20.30 -37.64
CA ALA A 246 -9.88 -20.32 -38.95
C ALA A 246 -9.07 -19.51 -39.97
N SER A 247 -8.66 -18.28 -39.64
CA SER A 247 -7.86 -17.45 -40.54
C SER A 247 -6.52 -18.08 -40.90
N LEU A 248 -5.88 -18.78 -39.96
CA LEU A 248 -4.61 -19.48 -40.21
C LEU A 248 -4.81 -20.74 -41.08
N ARG A 249 -5.95 -21.42 -40.94
CA ARG A 249 -6.33 -22.57 -41.84
C ARG A 249 -6.60 -22.07 -43.26
N ASP A 250 -7.31 -20.96 -43.40
CA ASP A 250 -7.57 -20.35 -44.71
C ASP A 250 -6.25 -19.95 -45.40
N LEU A 251 -5.34 -19.34 -44.64
CA LEU A 251 -4.00 -18.98 -45.10
C LEU A 251 -3.22 -20.22 -45.54
N TYR A 252 -3.28 -21.30 -44.77
CA TYR A 252 -2.61 -22.58 -45.10
C TYR A 252 -3.08 -23.15 -46.42
N VAL A 253 -4.40 -23.21 -46.63
CA VAL A 253 -5.03 -23.67 -47.89
C VAL A 253 -4.66 -22.74 -49.05
N GLN A 254 -4.67 -21.43 -48.86
CA GLN A 254 -4.29 -20.44 -49.86
C GLN A 254 -2.87 -20.64 -50.39
N TYR A 255 -1.95 -21.12 -49.55
CA TYR A 255 -0.57 -21.41 -49.90
C TYR A 255 -0.35 -22.86 -50.38
N GLY A 256 -1.41 -23.60 -50.61
CA GLY A 256 -1.41 -24.96 -51.21
C GLY A 256 -1.29 -26.12 -50.23
N GLY A 257 -1.48 -25.86 -48.94
CA GLY A 257 -1.40 -26.86 -47.88
C GLY A 257 -2.67 -27.73 -47.82
N ASP A 258 -2.50 -29.02 -47.53
CA ASP A 258 -3.61 -29.93 -47.22
C ASP A 258 -4.12 -29.66 -45.79
N PRO A 259 -5.40 -29.23 -45.59
CA PRO A 259 -5.96 -28.94 -44.27
C PRO A 259 -5.79 -30.04 -43.23
N GLU A 260 -5.73 -31.31 -43.66
CA GLU A 260 -5.54 -32.48 -42.81
C GLU A 260 -4.14 -32.56 -42.20
N LEU A 261 -3.18 -31.80 -42.74
CA LEU A 261 -1.81 -31.71 -42.21
C LEU A 261 -1.54 -30.54 -41.27
N LEU A 262 -2.54 -29.70 -40.95
CA LEU A 262 -2.40 -28.58 -40.01
C LEU A 262 -3.13 -28.86 -38.70
N TYR A 263 -2.36 -28.96 -37.62
CA TYR A 263 -2.83 -29.28 -36.27
C TYR A 263 -2.58 -28.13 -35.29
N PHE A 264 -3.59 -27.78 -34.51
CA PHE A 264 -3.45 -26.83 -33.38
C PHE A 264 -3.61 -27.60 -32.08
N THR A 265 -2.65 -27.47 -31.17
CA THR A 265 -2.68 -28.17 -29.87
C THR A 265 -3.64 -27.53 -28.88
N GLY A 266 -3.95 -26.23 -29.03
CA GLY A 266 -4.58 -25.45 -27.98
C GLY A 266 -3.66 -25.25 -26.76
N PHE A 267 -4.29 -25.04 -25.59
CA PHE A 267 -3.55 -25.02 -24.31
C PHE A 267 -3.05 -26.43 -23.97
N VAL A 268 -1.81 -26.54 -23.59
CA VAL A 268 -1.14 -27.82 -23.29
C VAL A 268 -0.41 -27.65 -21.93
N GLU A 269 -0.59 -28.64 -21.07
CA GLU A 269 0.18 -28.74 -19.83
C GLU A 269 1.66 -29.04 -20.12
N GLU A 270 2.58 -28.66 -19.20
CA GLU A 270 4.01 -28.73 -19.42
C GLU A 270 4.52 -30.14 -19.76
N THR A 271 4.01 -31.15 -19.07
CA THR A 271 4.37 -32.56 -19.34
C THR A 271 3.99 -33.01 -20.74
N ASP A 272 2.81 -32.61 -21.23
CA ASP A 272 2.35 -32.92 -22.58
C ASP A 272 3.14 -32.10 -23.61
N LEU A 273 3.51 -30.86 -23.29
CA LEU A 273 4.36 -30.01 -24.15
C LEU A 273 5.71 -30.69 -24.43
N VAL A 274 6.37 -31.24 -23.39
CA VAL A 274 7.61 -32.00 -23.57
C VAL A 274 7.43 -33.18 -24.52
N ALA A 275 6.29 -33.90 -24.45
CA ALA A 275 6.00 -35.01 -25.38
C ALA A 275 5.83 -34.53 -26.81
N ILE A 276 5.15 -33.37 -26.98
CA ILE A 276 4.96 -32.74 -28.30
C ILE A 276 6.31 -32.37 -28.91
N TYR A 277 7.20 -31.75 -28.14
CA TYR A 277 8.55 -31.44 -28.64
C TYR A 277 9.28 -32.74 -29.04
N ARG A 278 9.42 -33.70 -28.13
CA ARG A 278 10.17 -34.94 -28.38
C ARG A 278 9.62 -35.79 -29.55
N GLY A 279 8.37 -35.63 -29.90
CA GLY A 279 7.76 -36.30 -31.03
C GLY A 279 8.04 -35.65 -32.37
N ALA A 280 8.50 -34.40 -32.38
CA ALA A 280 8.72 -33.63 -33.59
C ALA A 280 9.96 -34.09 -34.35
N THR A 281 9.89 -34.08 -35.68
CA THR A 281 11.06 -34.34 -36.56
C THR A 281 12.03 -33.15 -36.58
N GLY A 282 11.48 -31.97 -36.40
CA GLY A 282 12.17 -30.70 -36.28
C GLY A 282 11.25 -29.61 -35.77
N ALA A 283 11.81 -28.51 -35.32
CA ALA A 283 11.07 -27.33 -34.86
C ALA A 283 11.44 -26.08 -35.66
N ILE A 284 10.50 -25.15 -35.77
CA ILE A 284 10.70 -23.83 -36.37
C ILE A 284 10.18 -22.75 -35.43
N VAL A 285 11.00 -21.71 -35.19
CA VAL A 285 10.65 -20.53 -34.40
C VAL A 285 10.92 -19.31 -35.26
N ALA A 286 9.87 -18.62 -35.72
CA ALA A 286 9.94 -17.57 -36.74
C ALA A 286 9.74 -16.14 -36.23
N ALA A 287 9.91 -15.89 -34.95
CA ALA A 287 9.60 -14.61 -34.33
C ALA A 287 10.33 -13.43 -35.00
N HIS A 288 9.63 -12.29 -35.11
CA HIS A 288 10.22 -11.00 -35.51
C HIS A 288 11.03 -10.37 -34.37
N MET A 289 10.67 -10.67 -33.11
CA MET A 289 11.28 -10.04 -31.95
C MET A 289 11.07 -10.87 -30.69
N GLU A 290 12.12 -11.04 -29.92
CA GLU A 290 12.15 -11.73 -28.63
C GLU A 290 13.18 -11.10 -27.69
N GLY A 291 12.88 -11.06 -26.38
CA GLY A 291 13.89 -10.78 -25.36
C GLY A 291 14.78 -12.01 -25.09
N PHE A 292 14.13 -13.18 -25.03
CA PHE A 292 14.75 -14.52 -24.95
C PHE A 292 13.78 -15.52 -25.58
N SER A 293 14.26 -16.57 -26.16
CA SER A 293 13.37 -17.53 -26.83
C SER A 293 13.36 -18.88 -26.11
N LEU A 294 12.48 -19.03 -25.13
CA LEU A 294 12.26 -20.32 -24.45
C LEU A 294 11.94 -21.44 -25.43
N PRO A 295 11.08 -21.26 -26.47
CA PRO A 295 10.80 -22.32 -27.43
C PRO A 295 12.04 -22.89 -28.14
N VAL A 296 13.04 -22.08 -28.38
CA VAL A 296 14.31 -22.53 -28.98
C VAL A 296 15.07 -23.43 -28.00
N VAL A 297 15.19 -22.99 -26.73
CA VAL A 297 15.90 -23.77 -25.71
C VAL A 297 15.14 -25.05 -25.35
N GLU A 298 13.80 -25.00 -25.32
CA GLU A 298 12.93 -26.15 -25.12
C GLU A 298 13.12 -27.20 -26.21
N ALA A 299 13.17 -26.78 -27.49
CA ALA A 299 13.47 -27.69 -28.61
C ALA A 299 14.84 -28.34 -28.45
N MET A 300 15.86 -27.55 -28.12
CA MET A 300 17.22 -28.09 -27.91
C MET A 300 17.24 -29.08 -26.72
N ALA A 301 16.60 -28.76 -25.60
CA ALA A 301 16.53 -29.62 -24.43
C ALA A 301 15.73 -30.91 -24.68
N ALA A 302 14.70 -30.83 -25.54
CA ALA A 302 13.97 -32.01 -26.01
C ALA A 302 14.73 -32.89 -26.98
N GLY A 303 15.93 -32.46 -27.46
CA GLY A 303 16.71 -33.15 -28.48
C GLY A 303 16.12 -33.01 -29.89
N VAL A 304 15.39 -31.92 -30.15
CA VAL A 304 14.73 -31.65 -31.45
C VAL A 304 15.54 -30.58 -32.20
N PRO A 305 15.96 -30.84 -33.46
CA PRO A 305 16.70 -29.86 -34.21
C PRO A 305 15.78 -28.67 -34.52
N VAL A 306 16.24 -27.43 -34.26
CA VAL A 306 15.44 -26.22 -34.42
C VAL A 306 16.09 -25.26 -35.43
N VAL A 307 15.24 -24.72 -36.34
CA VAL A 307 15.58 -23.61 -37.22
C VAL A 307 14.84 -22.36 -36.77
N VAL A 308 15.47 -21.21 -36.89
CA VAL A 308 15.01 -19.97 -36.25
C VAL A 308 15.11 -18.78 -37.19
N SER A 309 14.25 -17.77 -36.95
CA SER A 309 14.46 -16.48 -37.62
C SER A 309 15.76 -15.80 -37.18
N ALA A 310 16.39 -15.07 -38.09
CA ALA A 310 17.66 -14.35 -37.88
C ALA A 310 17.44 -13.06 -37.06
N ILE A 311 17.13 -13.21 -35.77
CA ILE A 311 17.03 -12.10 -34.80
C ILE A 311 18.10 -12.26 -33.71
N PRO A 312 18.53 -11.19 -33.05
CA PRO A 312 19.62 -11.23 -32.06
C PRO A 312 19.42 -12.29 -30.97
N ALA A 313 18.21 -12.36 -30.39
CA ALA A 313 17.91 -13.34 -29.34
C ALA A 313 18.02 -14.79 -29.82
N HIS A 314 17.71 -15.09 -31.07
CA HIS A 314 17.88 -16.43 -31.64
C HIS A 314 19.33 -16.73 -32.01
N ALA A 315 20.03 -15.74 -32.57
CA ALA A 315 21.45 -15.88 -32.93
C ALA A 315 22.34 -16.22 -31.72
N GLU A 316 22.03 -15.59 -30.56
CA GLU A 316 22.69 -15.91 -29.28
C GLU A 316 22.53 -17.38 -28.87
N LEU A 317 21.33 -17.95 -29.10
CA LEU A 317 21.01 -19.31 -28.69
C LEU A 317 21.57 -20.36 -29.65
N VAL A 318 21.39 -20.15 -30.96
CA VAL A 318 21.69 -21.14 -31.99
C VAL A 318 23.15 -21.07 -32.43
N GLN A 319 23.74 -19.88 -32.61
CA GLN A 319 25.12 -19.61 -33.01
C GLN A 319 25.56 -20.37 -34.31
N ARG A 320 24.61 -20.54 -35.23
CA ARG A 320 24.81 -21.23 -36.53
C ARG A 320 23.99 -20.56 -37.61
N ASP A 321 24.62 -19.94 -38.60
CA ASP A 321 23.93 -19.21 -39.68
C ASP A 321 23.12 -20.13 -40.59
N ASP A 322 23.56 -21.37 -40.75
CA ASP A 322 22.87 -22.35 -41.58
C ASP A 322 21.48 -22.79 -41.02
N LEU A 323 21.20 -22.46 -39.74
CA LEU A 323 19.95 -22.73 -39.09
C LEU A 323 19.05 -21.47 -38.99
N MET A 324 19.54 -20.35 -39.46
CA MET A 324 18.81 -19.09 -39.42
C MET A 324 18.19 -18.73 -40.77
N PHE A 325 17.07 -18.03 -40.78
CA PHE A 325 16.39 -17.47 -41.94
C PHE A 325 15.86 -16.07 -41.67
N HIS A 326 15.73 -15.24 -42.70
CA HIS A 326 15.12 -13.94 -42.52
C HIS A 326 13.65 -14.09 -42.11
N PRO A 327 13.13 -13.41 -41.05
CA PRO A 327 11.78 -13.64 -40.54
C PRO A 327 10.64 -13.44 -41.57
N ASP A 328 10.86 -12.63 -42.59
CA ASP A 328 9.93 -12.36 -43.67
C ASP A 328 10.17 -13.24 -44.92
N ASP A 329 11.24 -14.05 -44.94
CA ASP A 329 11.57 -14.91 -46.08
C ASP A 329 10.98 -16.32 -45.88
N VAL A 330 9.76 -16.47 -46.37
CA VAL A 330 9.03 -17.75 -46.32
C VAL A 330 9.72 -18.86 -47.12
N GLU A 331 10.40 -18.51 -48.24
CA GLU A 331 11.10 -19.48 -49.07
C GLU A 331 12.37 -20.04 -48.38
N GLU A 332 13.13 -19.17 -47.70
CA GLU A 332 14.25 -19.60 -46.90
C GLU A 332 13.78 -20.46 -45.72
N ALA A 333 12.71 -20.07 -45.01
CA ALA A 333 12.10 -20.86 -43.95
C ALA A 333 11.65 -22.25 -44.46
N ARG A 334 11.01 -22.30 -45.63
CA ARG A 334 10.62 -23.54 -46.31
C ARG A 334 11.82 -24.45 -46.56
N ALA A 335 12.88 -23.92 -47.20
CA ALA A 335 14.07 -24.69 -47.48
C ALA A 335 14.72 -25.29 -46.21
N LYS A 336 14.75 -24.49 -45.11
CA LYS A 336 15.28 -24.97 -43.84
C LYS A 336 14.48 -26.11 -43.22
N ILE A 337 13.12 -26.00 -43.18
CA ILE A 337 12.28 -27.08 -42.64
C ILE A 337 12.27 -28.33 -43.55
N GLU A 338 12.30 -28.18 -44.88
CA GLU A 338 12.45 -29.31 -45.81
C GLU A 338 13.74 -30.08 -45.52
N LYS A 339 14.85 -29.36 -45.35
CA LYS A 339 16.14 -29.94 -45.03
C LYS A 339 16.14 -30.68 -43.67
N LEU A 340 15.45 -30.14 -42.67
CA LEU A 340 15.26 -30.84 -41.39
C LEU A 340 14.54 -32.17 -41.55
N VAL A 341 13.58 -32.28 -42.47
CA VAL A 341 12.79 -33.49 -42.66
C VAL A 341 13.51 -34.47 -43.55
N THR A 342 14.12 -34.02 -44.66
CA THR A 342 14.66 -34.90 -45.73
C THR A 342 16.12 -35.33 -45.50
N ASP A 343 16.90 -34.60 -44.62
CA ASP A 343 18.31 -34.92 -44.37
C ASP A 343 18.53 -35.39 -42.93
N PRO A 344 18.51 -36.73 -42.67
CA PRO A 344 18.74 -37.28 -41.35
C PRO A 344 20.16 -36.98 -40.80
N THR A 345 21.17 -36.90 -41.67
CA THR A 345 22.55 -36.60 -41.28
C THR A 345 22.67 -35.17 -40.77
N HIS A 346 22.06 -34.23 -41.48
CA HIS A 346 21.96 -32.85 -41.07
C HIS A 346 21.23 -32.69 -39.70
N ARG A 347 20.10 -33.40 -39.51
CA ARG A 347 19.42 -33.42 -38.22
C ARG A 347 20.30 -33.87 -37.06
N LEU A 348 20.98 -35.00 -37.24
CA LEU A 348 21.85 -35.55 -36.21
C LEU A 348 22.95 -34.59 -35.83
N ALA A 349 23.61 -33.94 -36.80
CA ALA A 349 24.65 -32.95 -36.58
C ALA A 349 24.13 -31.72 -35.81
N ILE A 350 22.84 -31.30 -36.04
CA ILE A 350 22.20 -30.22 -35.30
C ILE A 350 21.96 -30.65 -33.86
N VAL A 351 21.35 -31.83 -33.67
CA VAL A 351 21.04 -32.33 -32.31
C VAL A 351 22.27 -32.48 -31.47
N GLU A 352 23.37 -33.01 -32.06
CA GLU A 352 24.65 -33.15 -31.37
C GLU A 352 25.19 -31.78 -30.91
N ASP A 353 25.25 -30.80 -31.79
CA ASP A 353 25.65 -29.42 -31.46
C ASP A 353 24.76 -28.79 -30.39
N GLN A 354 23.45 -28.91 -30.51
CA GLN A 354 22.47 -28.31 -29.60
C GLN A 354 22.43 -29.00 -28.24
N SER A 355 22.81 -30.29 -28.16
CA SER A 355 22.80 -31.08 -26.92
C SER A 355 23.71 -30.52 -25.82
N THR A 356 24.79 -29.87 -26.20
CA THR A 356 25.70 -29.21 -25.25
C THR A 356 25.31 -27.78 -24.94
N ARG A 357 24.74 -27.07 -25.93
CA ARG A 357 24.40 -25.64 -25.81
C ARG A 357 23.33 -25.37 -24.77
N TRP A 358 22.22 -26.17 -24.74
CA TRP A 358 21.12 -25.96 -23.85
C TRP A 358 21.48 -26.20 -22.38
N GLN A 359 22.51 -26.94 -22.05
CA GLN A 359 22.93 -27.26 -20.68
C GLN A 359 23.15 -26.01 -19.82
N ARG A 360 23.62 -24.91 -20.43
CA ARG A 360 23.81 -23.64 -19.73
C ARG A 360 22.49 -23.01 -19.25
N PHE A 361 21.37 -23.40 -19.83
CA PHE A 361 20.02 -22.88 -19.51
C PHE A 361 19.27 -23.79 -18.53
N ARG A 362 19.92 -24.75 -17.92
CA ARG A 362 19.34 -25.53 -16.83
C ARG A 362 19.04 -24.63 -15.66
N ALA A 363 17.88 -24.88 -14.98
CA ALA A 363 17.44 -24.11 -13.85
C ALA A 363 18.53 -23.97 -12.77
N ASP A 364 19.29 -25.06 -12.53
CA ASP A 364 20.38 -25.05 -11.58
C ASP A 364 21.55 -24.14 -11.98
N ASN A 365 21.93 -24.10 -13.26
CA ASN A 365 23.03 -23.29 -13.74
C ASN A 365 22.67 -21.79 -13.71
N ILE A 366 21.44 -21.45 -14.11
CA ILE A 366 20.90 -20.08 -14.03
C ILE A 366 20.90 -19.60 -12.58
N ALA A 367 20.41 -20.41 -11.66
CA ALA A 367 20.38 -20.08 -10.24
C ALA A 367 21.79 -19.92 -9.65
N GLU A 368 22.73 -20.81 -10.01
CA GLU A 368 24.11 -20.70 -9.56
C GLU A 368 24.78 -19.41 -10.04
N ASN A 369 24.62 -19.08 -11.34
CA ASN A 369 25.19 -17.86 -11.92
C ASN A 369 24.62 -16.62 -11.24
N PHE A 370 23.31 -16.57 -11.03
CA PHE A 370 22.64 -15.44 -10.38
C PHE A 370 23.14 -15.26 -8.94
N TRP A 371 23.06 -16.29 -8.10
CA TRP A 371 23.40 -16.17 -6.69
C TRP A 371 24.89 -16.02 -6.44
N SER A 372 25.77 -16.58 -7.29
CA SER A 372 27.21 -16.33 -7.23
C SER A 372 27.56 -14.89 -7.55
N ALA A 373 26.89 -14.29 -8.54
CA ALA A 373 27.06 -12.88 -8.85
C ALA A 373 26.56 -11.98 -7.71
N VAL A 374 25.40 -12.30 -7.10
CA VAL A 374 24.89 -11.58 -5.93
C VAL A 374 25.84 -11.67 -4.74
N ASP A 375 26.40 -12.86 -4.47
CA ASP A 375 27.40 -13.02 -3.40
C ASP A 375 28.67 -12.18 -3.66
N ALA A 376 29.16 -12.15 -4.90
CA ALA A 376 30.30 -11.31 -5.29
C ALA A 376 29.99 -9.80 -5.06
N LEU A 377 28.80 -9.34 -5.41
CA LEU A 377 28.37 -7.96 -5.16
C LEU A 377 28.33 -7.63 -3.67
N LEU A 378 27.85 -8.56 -2.83
CA LEU A 378 27.85 -8.42 -1.39
C LEU A 378 29.26 -8.31 -0.80
N GLN A 379 30.19 -9.14 -1.25
CA GLN A 379 31.57 -9.09 -0.80
C GLN A 379 32.27 -7.78 -1.21
N ALA A 380 32.01 -7.32 -2.44
CA ALA A 380 32.53 -6.04 -2.91
C ALA A 380 31.99 -4.85 -2.08
N ARG A 381 30.72 -4.89 -1.71
CA ARG A 381 30.09 -3.83 -0.91
C ARG A 381 30.60 -3.76 0.53
N LYS A 382 30.92 -4.89 1.15
CA LYS A 382 31.51 -4.93 2.50
C LYS A 382 32.86 -4.19 2.57
N GLN A 383 33.55 -4.02 1.44
CA GLN A 383 34.84 -3.33 1.35
C GLN A 383 34.71 -1.83 1.12
N VAL A 384 33.54 -1.35 0.70
CA VAL A 384 33.28 0.06 0.45
C VAL A 384 32.52 0.66 1.64
N VAL A 385 33.23 1.44 2.46
CA VAL A 385 32.61 2.31 3.47
C VAL A 385 31.93 3.45 2.71
N VAL A 386 30.64 3.34 2.45
CA VAL A 386 29.86 4.43 1.87
C VAL A 386 29.83 5.58 2.88
N PRO A 387 30.36 6.78 2.53
CA PRO A 387 30.25 7.92 3.42
C PRO A 387 28.78 8.23 3.63
N ARG A 388 28.28 8.13 4.86
CA ARG A 388 26.95 8.63 5.19
C ARG A 388 26.86 10.11 4.81
N VAL A 389 25.93 10.43 3.90
CA VAL A 389 25.60 11.82 3.62
C VAL A 389 25.34 12.50 4.95
N ASN A 390 26.09 13.56 5.24
CA ASN A 390 25.95 14.33 6.47
C ASN A 390 24.62 15.08 6.37
N ARG A 391 23.52 14.39 6.71
CA ARG A 391 22.19 15.00 6.79
C ARG A 391 22.25 16.02 7.90
N GLY A 392 21.67 17.20 7.68
CA GLY A 392 21.74 18.34 8.60
C GLY A 392 21.48 17.99 10.07
N ALA A 393 21.78 18.90 10.97
CA ALA A 393 21.72 18.69 12.42
C ALA A 393 20.31 18.34 12.94
N ARG A 394 19.24 18.57 12.14
CA ARG A 394 17.83 18.32 12.50
C ARG A 394 17.25 17.23 11.61
N PRO A 395 16.41 16.30 12.16
CA PRO A 395 15.71 15.30 11.36
C PRO A 395 14.74 15.97 10.37
N ARG A 396 14.66 15.42 9.17
CA ARG A 396 13.68 15.85 8.15
C ARG A 396 12.44 14.98 8.21
N VAL A 397 11.27 15.60 8.30
CA VAL A 397 9.98 14.92 8.42
C VAL A 397 9.03 15.41 7.33
N ALA A 398 8.41 14.47 6.62
CA ALA A 398 7.25 14.74 5.77
C ALA A 398 5.96 14.57 6.58
N PHE A 399 5.12 15.60 6.63
CA PHE A 399 3.84 15.60 7.35
C PHE A 399 2.69 15.72 6.35
N LEU A 400 1.95 14.64 6.16
CA LEU A 400 0.86 14.51 5.20
C LEU A 400 -0.47 14.73 5.91
N SER A 401 -1.18 15.81 5.61
CA SER A 401 -2.43 16.14 6.29
C SER A 401 -3.29 17.10 5.49
N PRO A 402 -4.64 17.05 5.65
CA PRO A 402 -5.46 18.23 5.42
C PRO A 402 -4.93 19.39 6.26
N ILE A 403 -4.88 20.57 5.65
CA ILE A 403 -4.44 21.81 6.31
C ILE A 403 -5.36 22.95 5.87
N PRO A 404 -5.47 24.05 6.62
CA PRO A 404 -6.22 25.22 6.14
C PRO A 404 -5.76 25.65 4.74
N PRO A 405 -6.68 26.00 3.79
CA PRO A 405 -8.09 26.32 4.02
C PRO A 405 -9.08 25.15 3.98
N ASP A 406 -8.64 23.90 4.03
CA ASP A 406 -9.54 22.76 4.14
C ASP A 406 -10.43 22.92 5.38
N ARG A 407 -11.76 22.88 5.21
CA ARG A 407 -12.73 23.08 6.30
C ARG A 407 -12.92 21.78 7.08
N SER A 408 -11.98 21.47 7.94
CA SER A 408 -11.94 20.27 8.77
C SER A 408 -11.31 20.58 10.12
N GLY A 409 -11.87 20.05 11.20
CA GLY A 409 -11.23 20.13 12.53
C GLY A 409 -9.84 19.51 12.56
N VAL A 410 -9.61 18.50 11.73
CA VAL A 410 -8.28 17.89 11.55
C VAL A 410 -7.29 18.87 10.92
N ALA A 411 -7.74 19.72 9.99
CA ALA A 411 -6.86 20.72 9.36
C ALA A 411 -6.35 21.74 10.38
N ASP A 412 -7.21 22.27 11.24
CA ASP A 412 -6.83 23.21 12.30
C ASP A 412 -5.90 22.54 13.33
N TYR A 413 -6.23 21.31 13.71
CA TYR A 413 -5.41 20.51 14.62
C TYR A 413 -4.01 20.25 14.06
N SER A 414 -3.94 19.90 12.77
CA SER A 414 -2.68 19.68 12.08
C SER A 414 -1.86 20.94 11.95
N ALA A 415 -2.47 22.09 11.70
CA ALA A 415 -1.76 23.38 11.67
C ALA A 415 -1.10 23.68 13.01
N ALA A 416 -1.79 23.43 14.12
CA ALA A 416 -1.22 23.59 15.46
C ALA A 416 -0.09 22.59 15.77
N THR A 417 -0.24 21.33 15.30
CA THR A 417 0.81 20.31 15.40
C THR A 417 2.06 20.71 14.60
N ILE A 418 1.88 21.16 13.35
CA ILE A 418 2.97 21.61 12.46
C ILE A 418 3.76 22.74 13.10
N LYS A 419 3.08 23.69 13.70
CA LYS A 419 3.69 24.83 14.37
C LYS A 419 4.66 24.41 15.49
N GLU A 420 4.27 23.46 16.31
CA GLU A 420 5.08 23.01 17.45
C GLU A 420 6.13 21.97 17.03
N LEU A 421 5.77 21.02 16.16
CA LEU A 421 6.69 20.00 15.66
C LEU A 421 7.82 20.62 14.82
N GLY A 422 7.53 21.66 14.03
CA GLY A 422 8.52 22.42 13.27
C GLY A 422 9.60 23.12 14.09
N LYS A 423 9.37 23.28 15.40
CA LYS A 423 10.42 23.77 16.32
C LYS A 423 11.46 22.69 16.65
N ILE A 424 11.08 21.41 16.47
CA ILE A 424 11.91 20.24 16.83
C ILE A 424 12.62 19.66 15.62
N VAL A 425 11.94 19.58 14.47
CA VAL A 425 12.41 18.95 13.23
C VAL A 425 12.33 19.90 12.04
N ASP A 426 13.02 19.58 10.95
CA ASP A 426 12.80 20.24 9.66
C ASP A 426 11.60 19.58 8.97
N LEU A 427 10.47 20.29 8.99
CA LEU A 427 9.16 19.77 8.62
C LEU A 427 8.72 20.26 7.24
N ASP A 428 8.53 19.36 6.32
CA ASP A 428 7.86 19.64 5.04
C ASP A 428 6.42 19.13 5.10
N VAL A 429 5.47 19.97 4.71
CA VAL A 429 4.05 19.66 4.74
C VAL A 429 3.57 19.24 3.36
N TYR A 430 2.76 18.21 3.31
CA TYR A 430 2.16 17.65 2.11
C TYR A 430 0.64 17.66 2.24
N ALA A 431 -0.03 18.41 1.39
CA ALA A 431 -1.47 18.56 1.39
C ALA A 431 -2.07 18.19 0.02
N ARG A 432 -3.39 18.04 -0.06
CA ARG A 432 -4.10 17.74 -1.29
C ARG A 432 -3.90 18.82 -2.38
N ALA A 433 -3.73 20.04 -1.96
CA ALA A 433 -3.36 21.16 -2.82
C ALA A 433 -2.30 22.02 -2.11
N ILE A 434 -1.44 22.66 -2.86
CA ILE A 434 -0.44 23.58 -2.30
C ILE A 434 -1.19 24.76 -1.68
N PRO A 435 -1.02 25.05 -0.39
CA PRO A 435 -1.71 26.16 0.26
C PRO A 435 -1.16 27.51 -0.25
N GLU A 436 -1.99 28.54 -0.31
CA GLU A 436 -1.57 29.91 -0.69
C GLU A 436 -0.49 30.46 0.24
N ALA A 437 -0.58 30.14 1.54
CA ALA A 437 0.42 30.50 2.52
C ALA A 437 1.00 29.23 3.16
N LYS A 438 2.32 29.17 3.28
CA LYS A 438 3.01 28.08 3.95
C LYS A 438 2.61 28.04 5.44
N PRO A 439 2.24 26.87 5.99
CA PRO A 439 1.91 26.75 7.42
C PRO A 439 3.07 27.20 8.32
N GLU A 440 2.75 27.85 9.42
CA GLU A 440 3.74 28.25 10.43
C GLU A 440 4.42 26.98 10.99
N GLY A 441 5.75 26.96 11.02
CA GLY A 441 6.56 25.82 11.44
C GLY A 441 7.03 24.92 10.32
N ALA A 442 6.42 24.97 9.15
CA ALA A 442 6.85 24.19 7.98
C ALA A 442 8.06 24.86 7.27
N VAL A 443 8.97 24.04 6.75
CA VAL A 443 10.05 24.49 5.86
C VAL A 443 9.52 24.68 4.46
N ARG A 444 8.78 23.66 3.93
CA ARG A 444 8.14 23.67 2.60
C ARG A 444 6.69 23.20 2.70
N ALA A 445 5.88 23.57 1.70
CA ALA A 445 4.56 23.03 1.48
C ALA A 445 4.46 22.50 0.05
N ASN A 446 4.02 21.26 -0.08
CA ASN A 446 4.00 20.51 -1.33
C ASN A 446 2.66 19.80 -1.52
N ILE A 447 2.46 19.21 -2.67
CA ILE A 447 1.29 18.36 -2.94
C ILE A 447 1.56 16.92 -2.51
N VAL A 448 0.57 16.26 -1.95
CA VAL A 448 0.70 14.91 -1.38
C VAL A 448 1.09 13.85 -2.42
N SER A 449 0.72 14.02 -3.67
CA SER A 449 1.10 13.15 -4.79
C SER A 449 2.60 13.14 -5.11
N ASP A 450 3.38 14.08 -4.57
CA ASP A 450 4.83 14.13 -4.80
C ASP A 450 5.60 13.17 -3.87
N ILE A 451 4.99 12.69 -2.80
CA ILE A 451 5.63 11.82 -1.79
C ILE A 451 6.33 10.60 -2.39
N PRO A 452 5.75 9.86 -3.36
CA PRO A 452 6.43 8.72 -3.96
C PRO A 452 7.81 9.06 -4.55
N PHE A 453 7.99 10.28 -5.05
CA PHE A 453 9.22 10.71 -5.72
C PHE A 453 10.31 11.21 -4.76
N VAL A 454 9.92 11.66 -3.57
CA VAL A 454 10.83 12.33 -2.62
C VAL A 454 10.88 11.66 -1.25
N SER A 455 10.24 10.51 -1.10
CA SER A 455 10.10 9.83 0.19
C SER A 455 11.44 9.51 0.86
N SER A 456 12.48 9.24 0.10
CA SER A 456 13.85 8.98 0.59
C SER A 456 14.54 10.19 1.20
N GLU A 457 14.06 11.39 0.94
CA GLU A 457 14.61 12.62 1.53
C GLU A 457 14.29 12.76 3.01
N TYR A 458 13.36 11.95 3.54
CA TYR A 458 12.83 12.09 4.89
C TYR A 458 13.28 10.97 5.83
N ASP A 459 13.64 11.36 7.05
CA ASP A 459 13.90 10.40 8.12
C ASP A 459 12.61 9.71 8.57
N LYS A 460 11.49 10.46 8.55
CA LYS A 460 10.15 9.95 8.86
C LYS A 460 9.09 10.57 7.96
N ILE A 461 8.07 9.76 7.66
CA ILE A 461 6.83 10.20 7.02
C ILE A 461 5.71 10.00 8.03
N ILE A 462 4.90 11.03 8.24
CA ILE A 462 3.76 11.02 9.15
C ILE A 462 2.51 11.33 8.32
N GLY A 463 1.56 10.41 8.24
CA GLY A 463 0.26 10.63 7.61
C GLY A 463 -0.83 10.82 8.65
N VAL A 464 -1.68 11.81 8.47
CA VAL A 464 -2.86 12.05 9.31
C VAL A 464 -4.08 11.49 8.61
N VAL A 465 -4.78 10.57 9.25
CA VAL A 465 -6.00 9.93 8.73
C VAL A 465 -7.17 10.24 9.64
N GLY A 466 -8.35 10.34 9.06
CA GLY A 466 -9.60 10.55 9.77
C GLY A 466 -10.80 10.16 8.90
N ASN A 467 -11.99 10.32 9.42
CA ASN A 467 -13.22 9.74 8.89
C ASN A 467 -13.89 10.59 7.77
N SER A 468 -13.07 11.23 6.91
CA SER A 468 -13.55 12.08 5.82
C SER A 468 -12.77 11.89 4.52
N HIS A 469 -13.35 12.37 3.41
CA HIS A 469 -12.74 12.29 2.07
C HIS A 469 -11.39 13.01 1.93
N PHE A 470 -11.07 13.95 2.81
CA PHE A 470 -9.78 14.65 2.78
C PHE A 470 -8.59 13.72 2.99
N HIS A 471 -8.81 12.56 3.60
CA HIS A 471 -7.76 11.61 3.99
C HIS A 471 -7.54 10.49 2.98
N PHE A 472 -8.35 10.41 1.90
CA PHE A 472 -8.34 9.28 0.98
C PHE A 472 -6.98 9.03 0.32
N GLU A 473 -6.35 10.10 -0.18
CA GLU A 473 -5.05 10.00 -0.83
C GLU A 473 -3.93 9.63 0.17
N ILE A 474 -3.97 10.23 1.36
CA ILE A 474 -3.02 9.95 2.44
C ILE A 474 -3.14 8.50 2.91
N PHE A 475 -4.36 8.00 3.07
CA PHE A 475 -4.64 6.62 3.41
C PHE A 475 -4.03 5.65 2.38
N ASN A 476 -4.25 5.88 1.08
CA ASN A 476 -3.69 5.06 0.02
C ASN A 476 -2.15 5.10 -0.01
N LEU A 477 -1.54 6.25 0.25
CA LEU A 477 -0.09 6.36 0.37
C LEU A 477 0.45 5.58 1.56
N LEU A 478 -0.21 5.63 2.71
CA LEU A 478 0.18 4.84 3.88
C LEU A 478 0.06 3.35 3.62
N LEU A 479 -1.00 2.89 2.95
CA LEU A 479 -1.12 1.48 2.56
C LEU A 479 0.01 1.04 1.64
N ARG A 480 0.47 1.90 0.75
CA ARG A 480 1.52 1.58 -0.23
C ARG A 480 2.93 1.74 0.31
N TYR A 481 3.23 2.84 0.96
CA TYR A 481 4.59 3.24 1.32
C TYR A 481 4.87 3.11 2.81
N GLY A 482 3.85 2.86 3.62
CA GLY A 482 3.96 2.85 5.08
C GLY A 482 4.29 4.24 5.62
N GLY A 483 4.64 4.29 6.89
CA GLY A 483 4.97 5.50 7.62
C GLY A 483 4.37 5.49 9.01
N ALA A 484 4.59 6.54 9.80
CA ALA A 484 3.82 6.75 11.01
C ALA A 484 2.43 7.28 10.63
N CYS A 485 1.40 6.85 11.34
CA CYS A 485 0.04 7.32 11.11
C CYS A 485 -0.52 7.94 12.41
N ILE A 486 -1.08 9.14 12.31
CA ILE A 486 -1.92 9.73 13.37
C ILE A 486 -3.36 9.55 12.90
N GLU A 487 -4.11 8.68 13.55
CA GLU A 487 -5.51 8.50 13.28
C GLU A 487 -6.32 9.33 14.26
N HIS A 488 -7.16 10.22 13.73
CA HIS A 488 -7.76 11.32 14.48
C HIS A 488 -9.13 11.00 15.07
N ASP A 489 -9.91 10.12 14.45
CA ASP A 489 -11.31 9.86 14.79
C ASP A 489 -11.53 8.56 15.58
N ASN A 490 -10.49 7.78 15.80
CA ASN A 490 -10.46 6.48 16.51
C ASN A 490 -11.30 5.37 15.86
N ARG A 491 -11.91 5.63 14.70
CA ARG A 491 -12.68 4.67 13.91
C ARG A 491 -12.90 5.21 12.50
N LEU A 492 -12.98 4.32 11.50
CA LEU A 492 -13.03 4.71 10.09
C LEU A 492 -14.24 4.15 9.33
N LEU A 493 -15.37 3.86 10.02
CA LEU A 493 -16.58 3.32 9.37
C LEU A 493 -17.06 4.19 8.21
N SER A 494 -17.27 5.49 8.43
CA SER A 494 -17.77 6.40 7.41
C SER A 494 -16.79 6.55 6.26
N PHE A 495 -15.48 6.56 6.55
CA PHE A 495 -14.44 6.57 5.52
C PHE A 495 -14.53 5.33 4.61
N TYR A 496 -14.54 4.11 5.18
CA TYR A 496 -14.65 2.89 4.40
C TYR A 496 -15.95 2.81 3.62
N ARG A 497 -17.08 3.09 4.29
CA ARG A 497 -18.40 2.98 3.67
C ARG A 497 -18.61 3.96 2.52
N LEU A 498 -18.16 5.21 2.67
CA LEU A 498 -18.39 6.29 1.69
C LEU A 498 -17.30 6.36 0.61
N MET A 499 -16.04 6.08 0.95
CA MET A 499 -14.92 6.24 0.02
C MET A 499 -14.51 4.93 -0.66
N LEU A 500 -14.64 3.80 0.01
CA LEU A 500 -14.20 2.49 -0.50
C LEU A 500 -15.36 1.54 -0.83
N GLY A 501 -16.56 1.88 -0.41
CA GLY A 501 -17.79 1.14 -0.70
C GLY A 501 -18.17 0.13 0.37
N ARG A 502 -19.42 -0.35 0.25
CA ARG A 502 -20.05 -1.26 1.23
C ARG A 502 -19.31 -2.59 1.35
N ASP A 503 -18.95 -3.17 0.22
CA ASP A 503 -18.31 -4.50 0.17
C ASP A 503 -16.95 -4.47 0.84
N ARG A 504 -16.19 -3.39 0.62
CA ARG A 504 -14.89 -3.21 1.28
C ARG A 504 -15.02 -3.00 2.77
N ALA A 505 -16.00 -2.19 3.20
CA ALA A 505 -16.30 -2.02 4.63
C ALA A 505 -16.66 -3.36 5.29
N GLN A 506 -17.47 -4.17 4.62
CA GLN A 506 -17.88 -5.50 5.10
C GLN A 506 -16.67 -6.43 5.23
N GLU A 507 -15.80 -6.50 4.23
CA GLU A 507 -14.58 -7.34 4.25
C GLU A 507 -13.66 -6.97 5.43
N VAL A 508 -13.41 -5.68 5.62
CA VAL A 508 -12.54 -5.19 6.70
C VAL A 508 -13.13 -5.48 8.07
N ALA A 509 -14.44 -5.25 8.25
CA ALA A 509 -15.12 -5.57 9.50
C ALA A 509 -15.09 -7.08 9.81
N GLN A 510 -15.33 -7.95 8.83
CA GLN A 510 -15.25 -9.40 8.99
C GLN A 510 -13.86 -9.85 9.43
N LYS A 511 -12.83 -9.28 8.81
CA LYS A 511 -11.43 -9.59 9.14
C LYS A 511 -11.07 -9.15 10.55
N GLU A 512 -11.51 -7.96 10.97
CA GLU A 512 -11.24 -7.41 12.31
C GLU A 512 -11.96 -8.20 13.40
N LEU A 513 -13.23 -8.57 13.17
CA LEU A 513 -14.07 -9.24 14.17
C LEU A 513 -13.94 -10.77 14.16
N GLY A 514 -13.31 -11.36 13.12
CA GLY A 514 -13.19 -12.80 12.99
C GLY A 514 -14.53 -13.52 12.79
N ARG A 515 -15.59 -12.82 12.36
CA ARG A 515 -16.94 -13.36 12.10
C ARG A 515 -17.52 -12.78 10.80
N LEU A 516 -18.57 -13.43 10.30
CA LEU A 516 -19.32 -12.88 9.18
C LEU A 516 -20.04 -11.60 9.63
N VAL A 517 -19.95 -10.57 8.81
CA VAL A 517 -20.65 -9.29 8.94
C VAL A 517 -21.45 -9.08 7.67
N SER A 518 -22.75 -8.80 7.77
CA SER A 518 -23.57 -8.55 6.60
C SER A 518 -23.49 -7.08 6.15
N GLY A 519 -23.81 -6.82 4.87
CA GLY A 519 -23.91 -5.44 4.41
C GLY A 519 -25.02 -4.63 5.10
N GLU A 520 -26.12 -5.29 5.53
CA GLU A 520 -27.17 -4.65 6.32
C GLU A 520 -26.69 -4.25 7.71
N GLU A 521 -25.75 -5.01 8.28
CA GLU A 521 -25.12 -4.68 9.55
C GLU A 521 -24.23 -3.45 9.42
N ILE A 522 -23.45 -3.32 8.34
CA ILE A 522 -22.70 -2.10 8.02
C ILE A 522 -23.63 -0.88 7.88
N ASP A 523 -24.75 -1.03 7.19
CA ASP A 523 -25.72 0.06 7.04
C ASP A 523 -26.42 0.42 8.37
N ARG A 524 -26.65 -0.56 9.24
CA ARG A 524 -27.15 -0.30 10.61
C ARG A 524 -26.13 0.50 11.43
N TRP A 525 -24.84 0.12 11.39
CA TRP A 525 -23.77 0.87 12.07
C TRP A 525 -23.62 2.30 11.54
N MET A 526 -23.84 2.52 10.23
CA MET A 526 -23.84 3.87 9.65
C MET A 526 -25.00 4.73 10.17
N ASN A 527 -26.17 4.12 10.44
CA ASN A 527 -27.35 4.82 10.92
C ASN A 527 -27.33 5.01 12.46
N ASP A 528 -26.72 4.07 13.17
CA ASP A 528 -26.59 4.08 14.62
C ASP A 528 -25.19 3.59 15.02
N GLU A 529 -24.27 4.52 15.20
CA GLU A 529 -22.90 4.22 15.58
C GLU A 529 -22.78 3.62 17.00
N SER A 530 -23.83 3.66 17.82
CA SER A 530 -23.84 2.98 19.15
C SER A 530 -23.77 1.46 19.01
N LEU A 531 -24.12 0.95 17.82
CA LEU A 531 -24.07 -0.48 17.49
C LEU A 531 -22.72 -0.93 16.89
N LEU A 532 -21.81 0.02 16.70
CA LEU A 532 -20.53 -0.24 16.02
C LEU A 532 -19.62 -1.14 16.85
N GLU A 533 -19.18 -2.27 16.27
CA GLU A 533 -18.32 -3.24 16.95
C GLU A 533 -16.87 -3.21 16.43
N ALA A 534 -16.63 -2.74 15.20
CA ALA A 534 -15.32 -2.70 14.56
C ALA A 534 -14.75 -1.29 14.51
N THR A 535 -13.43 -1.15 14.69
CA THR A 535 -12.75 0.14 14.60
C THR A 535 -12.42 0.54 13.18
N PHE A 536 -12.31 -0.42 12.26
CA PHE A 536 -11.82 -0.25 10.89
C PHE A 536 -10.36 0.23 10.82
N LEU A 537 -9.56 -0.07 11.86
CA LEU A 537 -8.15 0.33 11.94
C LEU A 537 -7.18 -0.79 11.57
N GLY A 538 -7.69 -1.99 11.22
CA GLY A 538 -6.89 -3.17 10.96
C GLY A 538 -5.83 -2.97 9.87
N GLU A 539 -6.18 -2.35 8.75
CA GLU A 539 -5.24 -2.12 7.66
C GLU A 539 -4.17 -1.08 8.03
N LEU A 540 -4.57 0.04 8.64
CA LEU A 540 -3.61 1.04 9.11
C LEU A 540 -2.67 0.49 10.17
N SER A 541 -3.15 -0.38 11.07
CA SER A 541 -2.32 -0.99 12.11
C SER A 541 -1.22 -1.89 11.56
N GLN A 542 -1.45 -2.49 10.39
CA GLN A 542 -0.48 -3.38 9.73
C GLN A 542 0.62 -2.62 8.98
N VAL A 543 0.31 -1.45 8.43
CA VAL A 543 1.23 -0.69 7.58
C VAL A 543 1.89 0.49 8.31
N SER A 544 1.35 0.90 9.45
CA SER A 544 1.85 2.06 10.20
C SER A 544 2.94 1.66 11.20
N SER A 545 3.99 2.46 11.27
CA SER A 545 5.09 2.27 12.21
C SER A 545 5.54 3.61 12.81
N PRO A 546 4.96 3.98 13.97
CA PRO A 546 3.78 3.42 14.67
C PRO A 546 2.43 4.01 14.20
N LEU A 547 1.32 3.40 14.66
CA LEU A 547 -0.02 3.99 14.63
C LEU A 547 -0.26 4.75 15.93
N PHE A 548 -0.57 6.05 15.83
CA PHE A 548 -0.95 6.89 16.96
C PHE A 548 -2.46 7.06 17.01
N LEU A 549 -3.03 6.92 18.19
CA LEU A 549 -4.46 7.08 18.47
C LEU A 549 -4.65 8.06 19.63
N HIS A 550 -5.69 8.88 19.56
CA HIS A 550 -5.96 9.88 20.58
C HIS A 550 -6.78 9.37 21.77
N SER A 551 -7.39 8.20 21.64
CA SER A 551 -8.12 7.54 22.71
C SER A 551 -7.32 6.39 23.29
N ARG A 552 -7.11 6.38 24.61
CA ARG A 552 -6.49 5.25 25.32
C ARG A 552 -7.32 3.98 25.15
N VAL A 553 -8.63 4.09 25.30
CA VAL A 553 -9.57 2.95 25.15
C VAL A 553 -9.43 2.32 23.76
N THR A 554 -9.43 3.12 22.69
CA THR A 554 -9.25 2.60 21.32
C THR A 554 -7.86 2.02 21.12
N THR A 555 -6.82 2.63 21.71
CA THR A 555 -5.45 2.10 21.65
C THR A 555 -5.37 0.70 22.25
N ASP A 556 -6.00 0.48 23.41
CA ASP A 556 -6.02 -0.81 24.09
C ASP A 556 -6.82 -1.85 23.28
N ILE A 557 -7.95 -1.47 22.70
CA ILE A 557 -8.76 -2.33 21.82
C ILE A 557 -7.96 -2.75 20.60
N VAL A 558 -7.31 -1.81 19.90
CA VAL A 558 -6.51 -2.08 18.69
C VAL A 558 -5.34 -3.00 19.03
N ASN A 559 -4.62 -2.74 20.11
CA ASN A 559 -3.50 -3.58 20.54
C ASN A 559 -3.93 -4.99 20.94
N ALA A 560 -5.08 -5.12 21.61
CA ALA A 560 -5.60 -6.41 22.04
C ALA A 560 -6.19 -7.26 20.89
N ARG A 561 -6.93 -6.63 19.97
CA ARG A 561 -7.66 -7.33 18.90
C ARG A 561 -6.83 -7.56 17.64
N LEU A 562 -5.94 -6.61 17.29
CA LEU A 562 -5.24 -6.60 16.00
C LEU A 562 -3.76 -6.97 16.11
N ASP A 563 -3.28 -7.40 17.28
CA ASP A 563 -1.86 -7.67 17.57
C ASP A 563 -0.94 -6.49 17.10
N ALA A 564 -1.44 -5.29 17.26
CA ALA A 564 -0.80 -4.06 16.81
C ALA A 564 0.07 -3.44 17.91
N LYS A 565 0.90 -2.47 17.52
CA LYS A 565 1.70 -1.64 18.43
C LYS A 565 1.25 -0.17 18.32
N ALA A 566 -0.03 0.06 18.52
CA ALA A 566 -0.56 1.41 18.56
C ALA A 566 -0.10 2.15 19.84
N ILE A 567 0.16 3.43 19.69
CA ILE A 567 0.64 4.31 20.78
C ILE A 567 -0.43 5.35 21.06
N HIS A 568 -0.80 5.48 22.33
CA HIS A 568 -1.68 6.56 22.76
C HIS A 568 -0.92 7.91 22.69
N LEU A 569 -1.52 8.88 22.01
CA LEU A 569 -1.04 10.25 21.92
C LEU A 569 -2.16 11.18 22.39
N PRO A 570 -2.04 11.83 23.57
CA PRO A 570 -3.12 12.60 24.18
C PRO A 570 -3.73 13.63 23.23
N PHE A 571 -5.04 13.74 23.22
CA PHE A 571 -5.73 14.73 22.40
C PHE A 571 -5.45 16.13 22.94
N SER A 572 -5.03 17.07 22.08
CA SER A 572 -4.51 18.37 22.52
C SER A 572 -5.52 19.51 22.39
N ILE A 573 -5.40 20.48 23.28
CA ILE A 573 -6.21 21.70 23.32
C ILE A 573 -5.78 22.60 22.16
N TYR A 574 -6.62 22.78 21.15
CA TYR A 574 -6.28 23.56 19.97
C TYR A 574 -6.79 25.02 20.02
N ARG A 575 -7.63 25.37 21.02
CA ARG A 575 -8.04 26.75 21.31
C ARG A 575 -7.34 27.31 22.53
N PRO A 576 -6.12 27.86 22.41
CA PRO A 576 -5.42 28.42 23.54
C PRO A 576 -6.16 29.65 24.09
N TRP A 577 -6.13 29.83 25.39
CA TRP A 577 -6.67 31.00 26.05
C TRP A 577 -5.62 32.11 26.10
N THR A 578 -6.00 33.33 25.73
CA THR A 578 -5.15 34.52 25.81
C THR A 578 -5.27 35.18 27.18
N ASP A 579 -6.44 35.08 27.80
CA ASP A 579 -6.77 35.61 29.12
C ASP A 579 -7.04 34.46 30.09
N ASP A 580 -6.89 34.69 31.40
CA ASP A 580 -7.23 33.69 32.42
C ASP A 580 -8.76 33.47 32.47
N PRO A 581 -9.29 32.32 32.00
CA PRO A 581 -10.74 32.06 32.00
C PRO A 581 -11.30 31.88 33.42
N LEU A 582 -10.46 31.72 34.42
CA LEU A 582 -10.80 31.59 35.81
C LEU A 582 -10.80 32.94 36.59
N ASP A 583 -10.48 34.04 35.91
CA ASP A 583 -10.62 35.39 36.48
C ASP A 583 -12.11 35.72 36.71
N PRO A 584 -12.51 36.03 37.97
CA PRO A 584 -13.89 36.40 38.24
C PRO A 584 -14.37 37.64 37.48
N GLY A 585 -13.49 38.58 37.15
CA GLY A 585 -13.78 39.71 36.31
C GLY A 585 -14.07 39.32 34.85
N ALA A 586 -13.34 38.31 34.31
CA ALA A 586 -13.61 37.79 32.99
C ALA A 586 -15.01 37.16 32.89
N LYS A 587 -15.42 36.37 33.88
CA LYS A 587 -16.75 35.78 33.98
C LYS A 587 -17.85 36.80 33.97
N ARG A 588 -17.70 37.85 34.78
CA ARG A 588 -18.72 38.96 34.84
C ARG A 588 -18.83 39.68 33.49
N ARG A 589 -17.71 40.04 32.86
CA ARG A 589 -17.71 40.68 31.55
C ARG A 589 -18.33 39.81 30.44
N ALA A 590 -18.09 38.49 30.47
CA ALA A 590 -18.71 37.56 29.55
C ALA A 590 -20.21 37.44 29.75
N ARG A 591 -20.70 37.37 30.99
CA ARG A 591 -22.14 37.39 31.31
C ARG A 591 -22.80 38.66 30.85
N GLU A 592 -22.19 39.84 31.08
CA GLU A 592 -22.71 41.15 30.60
C GLU A 592 -22.85 41.12 29.05
N ARG A 593 -21.86 40.61 28.29
CA ARG A 593 -21.97 40.54 26.83
C ARG A 593 -23.06 39.59 26.33
N LEU A 594 -23.28 38.49 27.06
CA LEU A 594 -24.27 37.47 26.70
C LEU A 594 -25.67 37.75 27.29
N GLY A 595 -25.84 38.76 28.16
CA GLY A 595 -27.10 39.06 28.83
C GLY A 595 -27.50 38.02 29.90
N ILE A 596 -26.52 37.27 30.43
CA ILE A 596 -26.74 36.23 31.46
C ILE A 596 -26.78 36.92 32.84
N LYS A 597 -27.87 36.71 33.62
CA LYS A 597 -28.05 37.29 34.93
C LYS A 597 -27.08 36.71 35.96
N GLU A 598 -26.70 37.49 36.95
CA GLU A 598 -25.73 37.09 37.97
C GLU A 598 -26.23 35.92 38.83
N GLU A 599 -27.52 35.90 39.15
CA GLU A 599 -28.17 34.89 39.97
C GLU A 599 -28.54 33.61 39.19
N GLU A 600 -28.46 33.63 37.86
CA GLU A 600 -28.80 32.50 37.00
C GLU A 600 -27.72 31.40 37.07
N PHE A 601 -28.14 30.15 37.30
CA PHE A 601 -27.28 29.01 37.16
C PHE A 601 -27.17 28.65 35.67
N ALA A 602 -26.20 29.22 35.00
CA ALA A 602 -25.99 29.06 33.57
C ALA A 602 -25.29 27.74 33.25
N ILE A 603 -25.93 26.88 32.51
CA ILE A 603 -25.44 25.58 32.04
C ILE A 603 -25.23 25.67 30.54
N ALA A 604 -24.09 25.21 30.02
CA ALA A 604 -23.82 25.24 28.59
C ALA A 604 -23.41 23.86 28.04
N THR A 605 -23.95 23.51 26.88
CA THR A 605 -23.48 22.38 26.07
C THR A 605 -22.99 22.89 24.70
N PHE A 606 -21.90 22.34 24.19
CA PHE A 606 -21.19 22.90 23.05
C PHE A 606 -21.14 21.95 21.84
N GLY A 607 -21.18 22.52 20.63
CA GLY A 607 -21.20 21.83 19.35
C GLY A 607 -22.61 21.54 18.85
N PHE A 608 -22.72 20.78 17.74
CA PHE A 608 -24.01 20.49 17.11
C PHE A 608 -25.01 19.87 18.08
N VAL A 609 -26.27 20.35 18.07
CA VAL A 609 -27.37 19.77 18.85
C VAL A 609 -27.81 18.48 18.17
N HIS A 610 -27.63 17.36 18.86
CA HIS A 610 -27.92 16.02 18.32
C HIS A 610 -28.24 15.04 19.45
N SER A 611 -29.06 14.00 19.16
CA SER A 611 -29.39 12.95 20.13
C SER A 611 -28.17 12.20 20.67
N ASN A 612 -27.13 11.97 19.82
CA ASN A 612 -25.90 11.31 20.27
C ASN A 612 -25.08 12.12 21.29
N LYS A 613 -25.49 13.33 21.57
CA LYS A 613 -24.98 14.20 22.65
C LYS A 613 -25.91 14.33 23.83
N GLY A 614 -26.93 13.51 23.90
CA GLY A 614 -27.92 13.52 25.00
C GLY A 614 -28.76 14.80 25.06
N ALA A 615 -29.16 15.36 23.91
CA ALA A 615 -29.87 16.62 23.88
C ALA A 615 -31.25 16.52 24.56
N GLU A 616 -31.96 15.39 24.39
CA GLU A 616 -33.22 15.09 25.09
C GLU A 616 -33.02 15.01 26.61
N GLU A 617 -32.01 14.26 27.05
CA GLU A 617 -31.62 14.09 28.43
C GLU A 617 -31.28 15.43 29.10
N CYS A 618 -30.60 16.30 28.38
CA CYS A 618 -30.28 17.64 28.83
C CYS A 618 -31.57 18.48 29.08
N ILE A 619 -32.51 18.47 28.15
CA ILE A 619 -33.76 19.20 28.27
C ILE A 619 -34.59 18.67 29.45
N TRP A 620 -34.72 17.34 29.59
CA TRP A 620 -35.38 16.73 30.72
C TRP A 620 -34.69 17.01 32.07
N ALA A 621 -33.38 17.07 32.10
CA ALA A 621 -32.65 17.43 33.31
C ALA A 621 -32.97 18.85 33.79
N ILE A 622 -33.17 19.79 32.86
CA ILE A 622 -33.59 21.15 33.20
C ILE A 622 -34.99 21.18 33.82
N GLU A 623 -35.94 20.38 33.33
CA GLU A 623 -37.25 20.24 33.94
C GLU A 623 -37.15 19.73 35.38
N LEU A 624 -36.27 18.76 35.64
CA LEU A 624 -36.05 18.27 37.00
C LEU A 624 -35.44 19.35 37.89
N LEU A 625 -34.41 20.07 37.42
CA LEU A 625 -33.81 21.19 38.20
C LEU A 625 -34.84 22.27 38.52
N ARG A 626 -35.72 22.60 37.56
CA ARG A 626 -36.82 23.53 37.78
C ARG A 626 -37.78 23.01 38.88
N SER A 627 -38.11 21.70 38.82
CA SER A 627 -38.96 21.06 39.84
C SER A 627 -38.33 21.08 41.22
N TRP A 628 -37.02 21.02 41.31
CA TRP A 628 -36.23 21.14 42.55
C TRP A 628 -35.98 22.60 42.96
N LYS A 629 -36.55 23.59 42.24
CA LYS A 629 -36.43 25.02 42.49
C LYS A 629 -34.99 25.55 42.34
N ILE A 630 -34.17 24.94 41.50
CA ILE A 630 -32.88 25.44 41.12
C ILE A 630 -33.06 26.35 39.87
N PRO A 631 -32.65 27.65 39.92
CA PRO A 631 -32.88 28.60 38.83
C PRO A 631 -31.92 28.37 37.67
N ALA A 632 -32.01 27.23 37.02
CA ALA A 632 -31.12 26.81 35.95
C ALA A 632 -31.60 27.26 34.56
N LYS A 633 -30.67 27.66 33.72
CA LYS A 633 -30.90 27.90 32.30
C LYS A 633 -29.81 27.19 31.49
N LEU A 634 -30.26 26.43 30.47
CA LEU A 634 -29.40 25.67 29.55
C LEU A 634 -29.23 26.43 28.23
N TYR A 635 -28.03 26.55 27.81
CA TYR A 635 -27.63 27.12 26.53
C TYR A 635 -27.04 26.02 25.64
N PHE A 636 -27.67 25.73 24.51
CA PHE A 636 -27.09 24.91 23.44
C PHE A 636 -26.29 25.83 22.54
N VAL A 637 -24.95 25.75 22.63
CA VAL A 637 -24.01 26.64 21.91
C VAL A 637 -23.44 25.94 20.70
N GLY A 638 -24.02 26.15 19.51
CA GLY A 638 -23.59 25.55 18.24
C GLY A 638 -24.74 25.27 17.30
N GLY A 639 -24.37 24.81 16.09
CA GLY A 639 -25.34 24.63 15.00
C GLY A 639 -26.32 23.47 15.22
N TRP A 640 -27.31 23.41 14.33
CA TRP A 640 -28.32 22.34 14.31
C TRP A 640 -27.84 21.12 13.50
N ALA A 641 -28.13 19.91 13.99
CA ALA A 641 -28.21 18.71 13.16
C ALA A 641 -29.57 18.61 12.46
N MET A 642 -29.77 17.67 11.52
CA MET A 642 -30.98 17.57 10.70
C MET A 642 -32.31 17.39 11.48
N GLU A 643 -32.26 16.89 12.70
CA GLU A 643 -33.48 16.57 13.51
C GLU A 643 -33.84 17.63 14.55
N HIS A 644 -33.63 18.89 14.28
CA HIS A 644 -33.82 19.96 15.28
C HIS A 644 -35.25 20.15 15.79
N GLN A 645 -36.26 19.86 14.98
CA GLN A 645 -37.65 20.12 15.34
C GLN A 645 -38.10 19.37 16.62
N LYS A 646 -37.65 18.11 16.78
CA LYS A 646 -38.04 17.33 17.97
C LYS A 646 -37.54 17.95 19.28
N PHE A 647 -36.41 18.64 19.30
CA PHE A 647 -35.90 19.31 20.51
C PHE A 647 -36.69 20.59 20.81
N LEU A 648 -37.12 21.31 19.79
CA LEU A 648 -38.00 22.47 19.95
C LEU A 648 -39.38 22.04 20.49
N ASP A 649 -39.93 20.95 19.95
CA ASP A 649 -41.21 20.40 20.38
C ASP A 649 -41.11 19.88 21.82
N LEU A 650 -40.03 19.19 22.20
CA LEU A 650 -39.85 18.73 23.59
C LEU A 650 -39.74 19.92 24.56
N ARG A 651 -38.99 20.96 24.21
CA ARG A 651 -38.89 22.20 25.01
C ARG A 651 -40.25 22.81 25.23
N ALA A 652 -41.05 22.94 24.17
CA ALA A 652 -42.42 23.53 24.25
C ALA A 652 -43.40 22.66 25.06
N GLN A 653 -43.35 21.33 24.89
CA GLN A 653 -44.19 20.40 25.68
C GLN A 653 -43.95 20.51 27.19
N LEU A 654 -42.68 20.78 27.57
CA LEU A 654 -42.29 20.94 28.97
C LEU A 654 -42.42 22.38 29.48
N GLY A 655 -42.79 23.37 28.62
CA GLY A 655 -42.89 24.78 28.99
C GLY A 655 -41.54 25.32 29.48
N LEU A 656 -40.47 25.04 28.77
CA LEU A 656 -39.09 25.41 29.12
C LEU A 656 -38.51 26.51 28.24
N GLU A 657 -39.35 27.32 27.58
CA GLU A 657 -38.90 28.37 26.66
C GLU A 657 -37.95 29.38 27.33
N ASP A 658 -38.18 29.67 28.59
CA ASP A 658 -37.35 30.60 29.38
C ASP A 658 -36.09 29.91 29.97
N ASN A 659 -36.09 28.56 30.05
CA ASN A 659 -35.03 27.78 30.69
C ASN A 659 -34.09 27.06 29.74
N VAL A 660 -34.46 26.96 28.44
CA VAL A 660 -33.61 26.30 27.42
C VAL A 660 -33.52 27.21 26.22
N GLU A 661 -32.31 27.63 25.93
CA GLU A 661 -31.98 28.51 24.81
C GLU A 661 -31.07 27.80 23.79
N PHE A 662 -31.45 27.89 22.52
CA PHE A 662 -30.65 27.39 21.41
C PHE A 662 -29.95 28.56 20.72
N VAL A 663 -28.62 28.65 20.88
CA VAL A 663 -27.78 29.61 20.18
C VAL A 663 -27.42 28.97 18.83
N ALA A 664 -28.40 28.98 17.91
CA ALA A 664 -28.52 28.08 16.76
C ALA A 664 -27.76 28.51 15.51
N GLU A 665 -27.00 29.60 15.54
CA GLU A 665 -26.17 30.04 14.40
C GLU A 665 -24.70 29.58 14.59
N TYR A 666 -23.96 29.56 13.48
CA TYR A 666 -22.51 29.33 13.57
C TYR A 666 -21.90 30.40 14.50
N THR A 667 -21.63 29.98 15.69
CA THR A 667 -21.19 30.86 16.77
C THR A 667 -19.72 31.28 16.50
N SER A 668 -19.46 32.59 16.54
CA SER A 668 -18.07 33.08 16.42
C SER A 668 -17.21 32.53 17.55
N ASP A 669 -15.90 32.43 17.32
CA ASP A 669 -14.96 31.93 18.31
C ASP A 669 -14.97 32.79 19.59
N SER A 670 -15.23 34.10 19.47
CA SER A 670 -15.37 35.02 20.62
C SER A 670 -16.61 34.70 21.45
N THR A 671 -17.77 34.54 20.81
CA THR A 671 -19.05 34.20 21.50
C THR A 671 -18.97 32.82 22.15
N TYR A 672 -18.34 31.84 21.46
CA TYR A 672 -18.09 30.49 21.99
C TYR A 672 -17.24 30.55 23.29
N ARG A 673 -16.17 31.34 23.30
CA ARG A 673 -15.32 31.57 24.49
C ARG A 673 -16.09 32.31 25.59
N ASP A 674 -16.93 33.24 25.22
CA ASP A 674 -17.77 33.96 26.21
C ASP A 674 -18.71 32.99 26.95
N PHE A 675 -19.36 32.04 26.24
CA PHE A 675 -20.16 31.00 26.91
C PHE A 675 -19.34 30.08 27.79
N LEU A 676 -18.15 29.64 27.37
CA LEU A 676 -17.24 28.84 28.19
C LEU A 676 -16.82 29.55 29.49
N THR A 677 -16.66 30.86 29.42
CA THR A 677 -16.26 31.69 30.56
C THR A 677 -17.45 32.02 31.46
N ALA A 678 -18.62 32.32 30.86
CA ALA A 678 -19.82 32.80 31.55
C ALA A 678 -20.59 31.68 32.29
N ALA A 679 -20.58 30.44 31.73
CA ALA A 679 -21.34 29.34 32.29
C ALA A 679 -20.83 28.90 33.67
N ASP A 680 -21.72 28.36 34.50
CA ASP A 680 -21.41 27.77 35.79
C ASP A 680 -21.09 26.29 35.69
N ALA A 681 -21.74 25.59 34.75
CA ALA A 681 -21.55 24.17 34.47
C ALA A 681 -21.54 23.90 32.97
N GLY A 682 -20.80 22.87 32.55
CA GLY A 682 -20.83 22.31 31.21
C GLY A 682 -21.54 20.95 31.18
N ILE A 683 -22.09 20.59 30.02
CA ILE A 683 -22.54 19.23 29.75
C ILE A 683 -21.90 18.78 28.46
N GLN A 684 -21.19 17.64 28.48
CA GLN A 684 -20.61 17.02 27.29
C GLN A 684 -20.82 15.51 27.35
N LEU A 685 -21.74 15.01 26.55
CA LEU A 685 -22.10 13.60 26.48
C LEU A 685 -21.77 13.01 25.12
N ARG A 686 -21.49 11.72 25.09
CA ARG A 686 -21.41 10.89 23.90
C ARG A 686 -22.09 9.56 24.19
N THR A 687 -23.07 9.21 23.37
CA THR A 687 -23.78 7.93 23.51
C THR A 687 -23.14 6.82 22.68
N HIS A 688 -21.99 7.08 22.06
CA HIS A 688 -21.27 6.13 21.25
C HIS A 688 -20.20 5.39 22.04
N PHE A 689 -20.18 4.07 21.86
CA PHE A 689 -19.12 3.19 22.31
C PHE A 689 -17.85 3.36 21.45
N LEU A 690 -16.71 2.83 21.87
CA LEU A 690 -15.41 2.84 21.18
C LEU A 690 -14.62 4.16 21.26
N GLY A 691 -14.56 4.80 22.44
CA GLY A 691 -13.57 5.83 22.73
C GLY A 691 -13.75 7.13 21.96
N GLY A 692 -15.01 7.59 21.82
CA GLY A 692 -15.30 8.88 21.18
C GLY A 692 -14.59 10.04 21.87
N LEU A 693 -14.01 10.98 21.10
CA LEU A 693 -13.36 12.19 21.62
C LEU A 693 -14.28 13.40 21.50
N SER A 694 -14.06 14.41 22.35
CA SER A 694 -14.81 15.66 22.32
C SER A 694 -13.90 16.89 22.47
N GLY A 695 -13.69 17.61 21.36
CA GLY A 695 -13.02 18.89 21.41
C GLY A 695 -13.73 19.89 22.33
N ALA A 696 -15.07 19.83 22.40
CA ALA A 696 -15.88 20.65 23.28
C ALA A 696 -15.65 20.32 24.78
N LEU A 697 -15.39 19.05 25.13
CA LEU A 697 -15.02 18.69 26.50
C LEU A 697 -13.62 19.23 26.83
N LEU A 698 -12.66 19.13 25.89
CA LEU A 698 -11.35 19.78 26.06
C LEU A 698 -11.48 21.30 26.32
N ASP A 699 -12.33 21.96 25.53
CA ASP A 699 -12.54 23.39 25.69
C ASP A 699 -13.15 23.73 27.06
N CYS A 700 -14.11 22.93 27.55
CA CYS A 700 -14.68 23.04 28.90
C CYS A 700 -13.59 22.86 29.98
N ILE A 701 -12.75 21.81 29.83
CA ILE A 701 -11.65 21.53 30.76
C ILE A 701 -10.63 22.66 30.73
N ALA A 702 -10.25 23.14 29.55
CA ALA A 702 -9.28 24.23 29.40
C ALA A 702 -9.81 25.56 29.98
N ALA A 703 -11.12 25.78 29.92
CA ALA A 703 -11.80 26.91 30.56
C ALA A 703 -11.94 26.75 32.09
N GLY A 704 -11.55 25.61 32.67
CA GLY A 704 -11.80 25.30 34.07
C GLY A 704 -13.31 25.29 34.39
N LEU A 705 -14.14 24.92 33.44
CA LEU A 705 -15.60 24.83 33.59
C LEU A 705 -15.95 23.47 34.18
N PRO A 706 -16.51 23.39 35.40
CA PRO A 706 -17.06 22.15 35.93
C PRO A 706 -18.07 21.57 34.96
N THR A 707 -17.82 20.32 34.52
CA THR A 707 -18.57 19.73 33.42
C THR A 707 -19.08 18.36 33.82
N VAL A 708 -20.29 18.00 33.41
CA VAL A 708 -20.80 16.62 33.49
C VAL A 708 -20.48 15.93 32.17
N ALA A 709 -19.83 14.76 32.24
CA ALA A 709 -19.52 13.90 31.11
C ALA A 709 -19.85 12.45 31.45
N ASN A 710 -20.13 11.62 30.46
CA ASN A 710 -20.27 10.18 30.66
C ASN A 710 -18.90 9.50 30.85
N ASP A 711 -18.89 8.34 31.49
CA ASP A 711 -17.68 7.63 31.95
C ASP A 711 -16.69 7.37 30.82
N ASP A 712 -17.12 6.74 29.70
CA ASP A 712 -16.27 6.44 28.56
C ASP A 712 -15.61 7.71 27.96
N LEU A 713 -16.37 8.79 27.82
CA LEU A 713 -15.86 10.03 27.28
C LEU A 713 -14.84 10.67 28.24
N ALA A 714 -15.15 10.70 29.54
CA ALA A 714 -14.27 11.27 30.54
C ALA A 714 -12.96 10.50 30.65
N GLU A 715 -13.02 9.17 30.55
CA GLU A 715 -11.85 8.29 30.55
C GLU A 715 -11.01 8.47 29.28
N ALA A 716 -11.64 8.46 28.11
CA ALA A 716 -10.97 8.66 26.82
C ALA A 716 -10.21 10.00 26.72
N MET A 717 -10.65 10.99 27.49
CA MET A 717 -10.10 12.34 27.50
C MET A 717 -9.17 12.60 28.71
N ASP A 718 -8.83 11.58 29.53
CA ASP A 718 -8.05 11.73 30.77
C ASP A 718 -8.61 12.88 31.67
N ALA A 719 -9.96 13.01 31.75
CA ALA A 719 -10.61 14.17 32.32
C ALA A 719 -10.28 14.37 33.81
N PRO A 720 -9.97 15.60 34.26
CA PRO A 720 -9.63 15.89 35.64
C PRO A 720 -10.83 15.78 36.58
N SER A 721 -10.57 15.73 37.89
CA SER A 721 -11.58 15.44 38.93
C SER A 721 -12.73 16.45 39.03
N TYR A 722 -12.63 17.61 38.40
CA TYR A 722 -13.75 18.57 38.34
C TYR A 722 -14.70 18.32 37.17
N VAL A 723 -14.43 17.31 36.34
CA VAL A 723 -15.39 16.72 35.41
C VAL A 723 -16.15 15.63 36.17
N LEU A 724 -17.43 15.85 36.43
CA LEU A 724 -18.27 14.89 37.12
C LEU A 724 -18.69 13.80 36.14
N ARG A 725 -18.49 12.55 36.51
CA ARG A 725 -18.77 11.40 35.67
C ARG A 725 -20.16 10.84 35.96
N ILE A 726 -20.90 10.50 34.90
CA ILE A 726 -22.16 9.77 34.98
C ILE A 726 -22.11 8.53 34.06
N PRO A 727 -22.92 7.50 34.27
CA PRO A 727 -22.92 6.31 33.41
C PRO A 727 -23.10 6.63 31.92
N ASP A 728 -22.60 5.77 31.04
CA ASP A 728 -22.61 5.94 29.58
C ASP A 728 -24.03 5.95 28.97
N HIS A 729 -25.01 5.41 29.67
CA HIS A 729 -26.43 5.59 29.36
C HIS A 729 -27.01 6.65 30.30
N PRO A 730 -26.84 7.95 30.00
CA PRO A 730 -27.19 9.01 30.90
C PRO A 730 -28.72 9.08 31.09
N SER A 731 -29.16 9.03 32.34
CA SER A 731 -30.55 9.36 32.64
C SER A 731 -30.69 10.86 33.02
N PRO A 732 -31.84 11.52 32.70
CA PRO A 732 -32.06 12.89 33.09
C PRO A 732 -31.92 13.13 34.60
N VAL A 733 -32.28 12.14 35.42
CA VAL A 733 -32.21 12.23 36.89
C VAL A 733 -30.74 12.28 37.36
N LEU A 734 -29.88 11.41 36.81
CA LEU A 734 -28.44 11.40 37.15
C LEU A 734 -27.76 12.68 36.68
N LEU A 735 -28.14 13.15 35.48
CA LEU A 735 -27.62 14.40 34.93
C LEU A 735 -28.02 15.60 35.80
N ALA A 736 -29.32 15.69 36.16
CA ALA A 736 -29.82 16.75 37.05
C ALA A 736 -29.16 16.69 38.42
N GLY A 737 -28.94 15.49 38.99
CA GLY A 737 -28.26 15.30 40.25
C GLY A 737 -26.79 15.82 40.22
N ALA A 738 -26.04 15.49 39.18
CA ALA A 738 -24.67 15.97 38.97
C ALA A 738 -24.60 17.50 38.80
N LEU A 739 -25.57 18.08 38.06
CA LEU A 739 -25.67 19.54 37.91
C LEU A 739 -26.03 20.24 39.22
N ALA A 740 -26.94 19.67 40.03
CA ALA A 740 -27.25 20.19 41.35
C ALA A 740 -26.03 20.16 42.29
N GLU A 741 -25.23 19.07 42.24
CA GLU A 741 -23.98 18.99 42.99
C GLU A 741 -22.97 20.08 42.58
N ILE A 742 -22.85 20.38 41.28
CA ILE A 742 -22.03 21.49 40.80
C ILE A 742 -22.56 22.81 41.36
N SER A 743 -23.89 23.04 41.31
CA SER A 743 -24.48 24.25 41.85
C SER A 743 -24.17 24.49 43.33
N ASP A 744 -24.15 23.42 44.14
CA ASP A 744 -23.95 23.49 45.57
C ASP A 744 -22.47 23.58 45.98
N ARG A 745 -21.60 22.86 45.32
CA ARG A 745 -20.19 22.67 45.75
C ARG A 745 -19.16 23.54 45.01
N ILE A 746 -19.39 23.88 43.74
CA ILE A 746 -18.34 24.45 42.89
C ILE A 746 -18.62 25.93 42.56
N ARG A 747 -18.98 26.73 43.55
CA ARG A 747 -19.16 28.20 43.36
C ARG A 747 -17.85 28.95 43.13
N ASN A 748 -16.69 28.40 43.56
CA ASN A 748 -15.39 29.07 43.47
C ASN A 748 -14.46 28.30 42.53
N ARG A 749 -14.48 28.61 41.24
CA ARG A 749 -13.60 28.03 40.19
C ARG A 749 -12.11 28.29 40.45
N ALA A 750 -11.74 29.29 41.24
CA ALA A 750 -10.33 29.57 41.54
C ALA A 750 -9.59 28.38 42.19
N LYS A 751 -10.34 27.51 42.91
CA LYS A 751 -9.79 26.24 43.47
C LYS A 751 -9.38 25.22 42.42
N LEU A 752 -9.88 25.35 41.18
CA LEU A 752 -9.61 24.42 40.08
C LEU A 752 -8.33 24.82 39.31
N LYS A 753 -7.78 25.99 39.57
CA LYS A 753 -6.70 26.62 38.78
C LYS A 753 -5.48 25.70 38.62
N GLU A 754 -5.07 25.02 39.65
CA GLU A 754 -3.90 24.12 39.57
C GLU A 754 -4.19 22.88 38.76
N SER A 755 -5.33 22.25 38.99
CA SER A 755 -5.74 21.06 38.20
C SER A 755 -5.93 21.39 36.73
N GLN A 756 -6.54 22.51 36.41
CA GLN A 756 -6.70 23.04 35.08
C GLN A 756 -5.35 23.33 34.40
N ARG A 757 -4.44 23.98 35.12
CA ARG A 757 -3.09 24.31 34.64
C ARG A 757 -2.31 23.04 34.26
N ILE A 758 -2.29 22.03 35.15
CA ILE A 758 -1.62 20.75 34.92
C ILE A 758 -2.19 20.09 33.65
N TYR A 759 -3.53 19.99 33.57
CA TYR A 759 -4.17 19.39 32.42
C TYR A 759 -3.84 20.14 31.12
N CYS A 760 -3.87 21.48 31.12
CA CYS A 760 -3.55 22.28 29.94
C CYS A 760 -2.08 22.12 29.50
N GLU A 761 -1.17 21.95 30.43
CA GLU A 761 0.25 21.69 30.12
C GLU A 761 0.44 20.31 29.49
N GLU A 762 -0.17 19.27 30.07
CA GLU A 762 -0.10 17.89 29.57
C GLU A 762 -0.76 17.71 28.21
N HIS A 763 -1.85 18.44 27.94
CA HIS A 763 -2.60 18.42 26.68
C HIS A 763 -2.26 19.61 25.76
N SER A 764 -1.10 20.22 25.92
CA SER A 764 -0.64 21.28 25.00
C SER A 764 -0.04 20.69 23.72
N PHE A 765 -0.14 21.41 22.60
CA PHE A 765 0.54 21.01 21.36
C PHE A 765 2.05 20.92 21.49
N LYS A 766 2.63 21.70 22.40
CA LYS A 766 4.05 21.57 22.73
C LYS A 766 4.35 20.18 23.28
N ARG A 767 3.60 19.74 24.27
CA ARG A 767 3.74 18.40 24.87
C ARG A 767 3.44 17.30 23.87
N TYR A 768 2.43 17.49 23.05
CA TYR A 768 2.06 16.61 21.95
C TYR A 768 3.23 16.41 20.97
N ALA A 769 3.82 17.50 20.48
CA ALA A 769 4.95 17.44 19.55
C ALA A 769 6.19 16.78 20.18
N GLU A 770 6.44 17.01 21.48
CA GLU A 770 7.50 16.33 22.23
C GLU A 770 7.27 14.81 22.28
N LEU A 771 6.07 14.36 22.65
CA LEU A 771 5.71 12.95 22.73
C LEU A 771 5.78 12.27 21.36
N LEU A 772 5.26 12.93 20.32
CA LEU A 772 5.31 12.45 18.95
C LEU A 772 6.78 12.30 18.50
N SER A 773 7.60 13.31 18.73
CA SER A 773 9.03 13.30 18.40
C SER A 773 9.79 12.19 19.13
N GLN A 774 9.55 12.00 20.42
CA GLN A 774 10.17 10.95 21.24
C GLN A 774 9.78 9.55 20.74
N SER A 775 8.49 9.32 20.49
CA SER A 775 7.97 8.03 20.00
C SER A 775 8.51 7.67 18.61
N LEU A 776 8.86 8.67 17.80
CA LEU A 776 9.45 8.49 16.47
C LEU A 776 10.99 8.43 16.48
N GLY A 777 11.62 8.60 17.65
CA GLY A 777 13.08 8.63 17.77
C GLY A 777 13.75 9.84 17.11
N LEU A 778 13.03 10.97 17.03
CA LEU A 778 13.50 12.21 16.38
C LEU A 778 14.23 13.16 17.37
N ASP A 779 14.40 12.76 18.62
CA ASP A 779 15.01 13.62 19.67
C ASP A 779 16.54 13.66 19.51
N THR A 780 17.08 14.80 19.12
CA THR A 780 18.52 15.01 18.88
C THR A 780 19.37 14.87 20.14
N LYS A 781 18.78 15.07 21.33
CA LYS A 781 19.50 14.96 22.62
C LYS A 781 19.79 13.51 23.03
N LEU A 782 18.93 12.58 22.66
CA LEU A 782 19.11 11.14 22.95
C LEU A 782 20.14 10.52 22.02
N ASN A 783 20.13 10.92 20.75
CA ASN A 783 21.05 10.43 19.73
C ASN A 783 22.51 10.84 19.98
N SER A 784 22.75 11.99 20.63
CA SER A 784 24.10 12.41 21.01
C SER A 784 24.65 11.61 22.20
N ARG A 785 23.81 11.15 23.14
CA ARG A 785 24.24 10.31 24.26
C ARG A 785 24.54 8.87 23.84
N ILE A 786 23.76 8.30 22.90
CA ILE A 786 24.02 6.95 22.39
C ILE A 786 25.29 6.92 21.53
N ARG A 787 25.61 8.00 20.80
CA ARG A 787 26.85 8.11 20.03
C ARG A 787 28.09 8.23 20.89
N ASN A 788 28.01 8.85 22.06
CA ASN A 788 29.15 9.01 23.01
C ASN A 788 29.37 7.77 23.90
N VAL A 789 28.49 6.77 23.89
CA VAL A 789 28.67 5.49 24.60
C VAL A 789 29.17 4.39 23.63
N ALA A 790 29.13 4.63 22.31
CA ALA A 790 29.57 3.70 21.26
C ALA A 790 30.93 4.12 20.60
N SER A 791 31.49 5.23 21.01
CA SER A 791 32.89 5.64 20.76
C SER A 791 33.75 5.34 22.01
#